data_ad1cb757659bf060c84794b3ff0f8ca8
#
_entry.id   ad1cb757659bf060c84794b3ff0f8ca8
#
_cell.length_a   1.000
_cell.length_b   1.000
_cell.length_c   1.000
_cell.angle_alpha   90.00
_cell.angle_beta   90.00
_cell.angle_gamma   90.00
#
_symmetry.space_group_name_H-M   'P 1'
#
loop_
_entity.id
_entity.type
_entity.pdbx_description
1 polymer ?
#
loop_
_entity_poly.entity_id
_entity_poly.type
_entity_poly.pdbx_seq_one_letter_code
_entity_poly.pdbx_strand_id
1 'polypeptide(L)'
;MIKDVPVESILDAMRQFDEEYRSNAEWLNWQNNKNHKYAIQREGQLYPVKYIISIATGDPVSSFSGGDEANNYLIKKGFKIITLADERESEAVRGLAENLAIILKDYVSARLGQPFSSNHRIWQVFKDIEGKINDNGNIPNNVTLRWSVGQGNWAKVPWIAFMDKNKADSIQNGIYVTYLFCQDMQGLYLCLMQGVSEIIQTVGRRKGYQQLQQKAEEIRPFLKELETTGFKLDNNMKLYADSSLGSDYEKATIAYKFYPAETLPSDIELTRDLVTILNAYLHINESNSGLTATGKGNDRVERLLMNIAAQGYTFEPWQIAAYVAALRTKPFVILAGVSGTGKSKLPALISHATGGNCHLIPVRPDWTDSSDVLGYCDLQGQFKPGALLSIVREAAKNPDKHFVCILDEMNLARVEHYFAEVLSQVENRHHDGTGGFISGPLISQDLKEEDAQWGQQVLPPNLAIVGTVNMDESAYGFSRKVLDRAFTLEFSEIHLESWENESAETPDINIWPVELWFPRAINLNGLQEITAEEKQKIEEVIAILTEVNSVLIQAQLQVGYRVRDEVALFALHAEEIISSFVNRDGIQFNPLDLALQMKILPRIIGGSTPVRKVVLQLLGWAVKGSNSISEEDAQIMIDKWDKTGRPTFLADARYPRTAARLCLMWERLISEGFTSYWM
;
A
#
# COMPACT_ATOMS: atom_id res chain seq x y z
N MET A 1 -47.63 21.57 24.42
CA MET A 1 -46.66 22.19 25.36
C MET A 1 -46.34 21.14 26.41
N ILE A 2 -45.08 20.85 26.62
CA ILE A 2 -44.61 19.81 27.55
C ILE A 2 -44.93 20.24 28.99
N LYS A 3 -45.50 19.32 29.80
CA LYS A 3 -45.81 19.54 31.19
C LYS A 3 -44.50 19.78 31.98
N ASP A 4 -44.45 20.84 32.76
CA ASP A 4 -43.25 21.16 33.54
C ASP A 4 -43.11 20.21 34.75
N VAL A 5 -42.00 19.49 34.86
CA VAL A 5 -41.69 18.54 35.95
C VAL A 5 -40.31 18.86 36.57
N PRO A 6 -40.08 18.51 37.84
CA PRO A 6 -38.78 18.68 38.47
C PRO A 6 -37.67 17.90 37.72
N VAL A 7 -36.42 18.33 37.90
CA VAL A 7 -35.25 17.64 37.31
C VAL A 7 -35.14 16.21 37.84
N GLU A 8 -35.47 16.00 39.11
CA GLU A 8 -35.50 14.66 39.72
C GLU A 8 -36.39 13.69 38.96
N SER A 9 -37.58 14.12 38.51
CA SER A 9 -38.48 13.26 37.71
C SER A 9 -37.86 12.82 36.37
N ILE A 10 -37.05 13.68 35.74
CA ILE A 10 -36.33 13.34 34.51
C ILE A 10 -35.20 12.34 34.79
N LEU A 11 -34.53 12.50 35.91
CA LEU A 11 -33.49 11.56 36.38
C LEU A 11 -34.06 10.20 36.72
N ASP A 12 -35.25 10.17 37.39
CA ASP A 12 -35.95 8.94 37.66
C ASP A 12 -36.42 8.25 36.40
N ALA A 13 -36.90 9.00 35.42
CA ALA A 13 -37.26 8.45 34.11
C ALA A 13 -36.06 7.84 33.36
N MET A 14 -34.87 8.43 33.51
CA MET A 14 -33.64 7.84 32.94
C MET A 14 -33.29 6.52 33.67
N ARG A 15 -33.37 6.47 35.01
CA ARG A 15 -33.14 5.23 35.74
C ARG A 15 -34.16 4.16 35.35
N GLN A 16 -35.43 4.51 35.26
CA GLN A 16 -36.46 3.59 34.83
C GLN A 16 -36.22 3.10 33.41
N PHE A 17 -35.75 3.98 32.50
CA PHE A 17 -35.37 3.57 31.15
C PHE A 17 -34.24 2.55 31.13
N ASP A 18 -33.23 2.72 31.98
CA ASP A 18 -32.09 1.81 32.09
C ASP A 18 -32.52 0.44 32.65
N GLU A 19 -33.41 0.40 33.65
CA GLU A 19 -33.83 -0.81 34.33
C GLU A 19 -34.88 -1.61 33.53
N GLU A 20 -35.85 -0.95 32.90
CA GLU A 20 -37.02 -1.61 32.32
C GLU A 20 -37.02 -1.66 30.78
N TYR A 21 -36.39 -0.69 30.13
CA TYR A 21 -36.56 -0.51 28.67
C TYR A 21 -35.29 -0.71 27.86
N ARG A 22 -34.12 -0.32 28.34
CA ARG A 22 -32.87 -0.32 27.56
C ARG A 22 -32.53 -1.69 26.95
N SER A 23 -32.84 -2.77 27.65
CA SER A 23 -32.57 -4.18 27.21
C SER A 23 -33.67 -4.78 26.36
N ASN A 24 -34.78 -4.06 26.14
CA ASN A 24 -35.88 -4.57 25.31
C ASN A 24 -35.53 -4.49 23.80
N ALA A 25 -35.98 -5.44 23.02
CA ALA A 25 -35.71 -5.52 21.58
C ALA A 25 -36.06 -4.24 20.80
N GLU A 26 -37.06 -3.49 21.25
CA GLU A 26 -37.49 -2.21 20.67
C GLU A 26 -36.46 -1.08 20.87
N TRP A 27 -35.71 -1.10 22.00
CA TRP A 27 -34.75 -0.06 22.38
C TRP A 27 -33.30 -0.49 22.19
N LEU A 28 -33.07 -1.70 21.73
CA LEU A 28 -31.76 -2.33 21.59
C LEU A 28 -30.98 -1.68 20.44
N ASN A 29 -30.79 -0.71 20.05
CA ASN A 29 -30.11 0.05 18.96
C ASN A 29 -30.93 1.26 18.50
N TRP A 30 -31.72 1.84 19.38
CA TRP A 30 -32.56 2.97 19.05
C TRP A 30 -31.73 4.16 18.51
N GLN A 31 -30.45 4.29 18.93
CA GLN A 31 -29.56 5.35 18.42
C GLN A 31 -29.32 5.25 16.91
N ASN A 32 -29.41 4.05 16.34
CA ASN A 32 -29.24 3.81 14.90
C ASN A 32 -30.53 4.01 14.09
N ASN A 33 -31.65 4.18 14.74
CA ASN A 33 -32.92 4.41 14.08
C ASN A 33 -33.01 5.88 13.59
N LYS A 34 -33.18 6.07 12.27
CA LYS A 34 -33.26 7.39 11.61
C LYS A 34 -34.39 8.30 12.15
N ASN A 35 -35.36 7.75 12.88
CA ASN A 35 -36.42 8.51 13.53
C ASN A 35 -35.95 9.23 14.80
N HIS A 36 -34.83 8.87 15.36
CA HIS A 36 -34.22 9.53 16.52
C HIS A 36 -33.06 10.41 16.02
N LYS A 37 -33.28 11.73 16.03
CA LYS A 37 -32.26 12.72 15.58
C LYS A 37 -31.41 13.26 16.72
N TYR A 38 -31.93 13.23 17.95
CA TYR A 38 -31.31 13.83 19.14
C TYR A 38 -31.33 12.84 20.31
N ALA A 39 -30.32 12.94 21.15
CA ALA A 39 -30.19 12.18 22.39
C ALA A 39 -29.82 13.09 23.56
N ILE A 40 -30.21 12.71 24.79
CA ILE A 40 -29.69 13.29 26.03
C ILE A 40 -28.38 12.55 26.32
N GLN A 41 -27.28 13.30 26.53
CA GLN A 41 -26.00 12.73 26.95
C GLN A 41 -25.77 12.98 28.43
N ARG A 42 -25.62 11.90 29.19
CA ARG A 42 -25.30 11.98 30.64
C ARG A 42 -24.43 10.80 31.05
N GLU A 43 -23.33 11.08 31.76
CA GLU A 43 -22.42 10.07 32.36
C GLU A 43 -21.98 8.99 31.37
N GLY A 44 -21.74 9.40 30.07
CA GLY A 44 -21.37 8.49 29.01
C GLY A 44 -22.51 7.68 28.40
N GLN A 45 -23.75 7.83 28.89
CA GLN A 45 -24.95 7.15 28.39
C GLN A 45 -25.80 8.08 27.55
N LEU A 46 -26.49 7.49 26.54
CA LEU A 46 -27.45 8.19 25.70
C LEU A 46 -28.87 7.75 26.00
N TYR A 47 -29.79 8.73 25.97
CA TYR A 47 -31.21 8.50 26.26
C TYR A 47 -32.09 9.13 25.17
N PRO A 48 -33.21 8.47 24.76
CA PRO A 48 -34.08 8.98 23.72
C PRO A 48 -34.93 10.14 24.25
N VAL A 49 -34.70 11.36 23.72
CA VAL A 49 -35.26 12.64 24.18
C VAL A 49 -36.78 12.55 24.47
N LYS A 50 -37.56 12.16 23.44
CA LYS A 50 -39.03 12.14 23.58
C LYS A 50 -39.52 11.09 24.56
N TYR A 51 -38.87 9.95 24.60
CA TYR A 51 -39.30 8.87 25.47
C TYR A 51 -39.02 9.16 26.95
N ILE A 52 -37.88 9.75 27.28
CA ILE A 52 -37.56 10.18 28.63
C ILE A 52 -38.54 11.25 29.10
N ILE A 53 -38.89 12.22 28.26
CA ILE A 53 -39.91 13.22 28.60
C ILE A 53 -41.27 12.57 28.84
N SER A 54 -41.66 11.59 27.99
CA SER A 54 -42.91 10.87 28.17
C SER A 54 -42.99 10.12 29.47
N ILE A 55 -41.93 9.41 29.88
CA ILE A 55 -41.86 8.73 31.18
C ILE A 55 -41.93 9.76 32.33
N ALA A 56 -41.15 10.84 32.24
CA ALA A 56 -41.08 11.85 33.34
C ALA A 56 -42.39 12.60 33.53
N THR A 57 -43.14 12.88 32.48
CA THR A 57 -44.36 13.67 32.49
C THR A 57 -45.64 12.84 32.63
N GLY A 58 -45.57 11.55 32.24
CA GLY A 58 -46.75 10.68 32.08
C GLY A 58 -47.54 10.95 30.77
N ASP A 59 -47.12 11.88 29.95
CA ASP A 59 -47.80 12.24 28.71
C ASP A 59 -47.36 11.34 27.57
N PRO A 60 -48.25 10.95 26.62
CA PRO A 60 -47.87 10.16 25.46
C PRO A 60 -46.84 10.85 24.57
N VAL A 61 -45.91 10.08 23.97
CA VAL A 61 -44.87 10.58 23.04
C VAL A 61 -45.44 11.42 21.88
N SER A 62 -46.72 11.19 21.51
CA SER A 62 -47.42 11.91 20.46
C SER A 62 -47.97 13.30 20.89
N SER A 63 -47.99 13.63 22.19
CA SER A 63 -48.60 14.86 22.72
C SER A 63 -47.71 16.09 22.56
N PHE A 64 -46.44 15.94 22.17
CA PHE A 64 -45.51 17.04 21.96
C PHE A 64 -44.58 16.79 20.77
N SER A 65 -44.06 17.89 20.19
CA SER A 65 -43.16 17.80 19.06
C SER A 65 -41.77 17.35 19.48
N GLY A 66 -41.11 16.50 18.65
CA GLY A 66 -39.68 16.23 18.75
C GLY A 66 -38.88 17.39 18.14
N GLY A 67 -37.59 17.44 18.40
CA GLY A 67 -36.73 18.52 17.93
C GLY A 67 -36.74 19.71 18.88
N ASP A 68 -36.92 20.93 18.37
CA ASP A 68 -36.72 22.17 19.13
C ASP A 68 -37.53 22.26 20.44
N GLU A 69 -38.79 21.82 20.44
CA GLU A 69 -39.64 21.88 21.63
C GLU A 69 -39.10 20.98 22.76
N ALA A 70 -38.83 19.71 22.44
CA ALA A 70 -38.34 18.73 23.40
C ALA A 70 -36.90 19.02 23.82
N ASN A 71 -36.05 19.40 22.88
CA ASN A 71 -34.66 19.71 23.16
C ASN A 71 -34.51 20.95 24.03
N ASN A 72 -35.21 22.05 23.72
CA ASN A 72 -35.19 23.27 24.49
C ASN A 72 -35.76 23.09 25.92
N TYR A 73 -36.77 22.22 26.09
CA TYR A 73 -37.28 21.87 27.39
C TYR A 73 -36.20 21.25 28.29
N LEU A 74 -35.46 20.26 27.76
CA LEU A 74 -34.40 19.57 28.51
C LEU A 74 -33.16 20.45 28.71
N ILE A 75 -32.78 21.25 27.73
CA ILE A 75 -31.64 22.19 27.84
C ILE A 75 -31.92 23.20 28.97
N LYS A 76 -33.13 23.73 29.04
CA LYS A 76 -33.54 24.63 30.16
C LYS A 76 -33.46 23.95 31.55
N LYS A 77 -33.57 22.62 31.61
CA LYS A 77 -33.42 21.81 32.80
C LYS A 77 -31.95 21.40 33.06
N GLY A 78 -30.99 21.85 32.24
CA GLY A 78 -29.55 21.60 32.41
C GLY A 78 -29.04 20.30 31.77
N PHE A 79 -29.81 19.65 30.92
CA PHE A 79 -29.39 18.45 30.25
C PHE A 79 -28.65 18.77 28.94
N LYS A 80 -27.59 18.03 28.66
CA LYS A 80 -26.86 18.13 27.40
C LYS A 80 -27.57 17.32 26.32
N ILE A 81 -27.96 17.99 25.22
CA ILE A 81 -28.55 17.35 24.05
C ILE A 81 -27.51 17.29 22.94
N ILE A 82 -27.38 16.15 22.30
CA ILE A 82 -26.49 15.92 21.17
C ILE A 82 -27.28 15.50 19.93
N THR A 83 -26.71 15.76 18.75
CA THR A 83 -27.24 15.31 17.47
C THR A 83 -26.65 13.95 17.14
N LEU A 84 -27.48 12.93 17.01
CA LEU A 84 -27.03 11.58 16.69
C LEU A 84 -26.39 11.47 15.29
N ALA A 85 -26.62 12.43 14.38
CA ALA A 85 -25.94 12.50 13.10
C ALA A 85 -24.44 12.86 13.26
N ASP A 86 -24.13 13.85 14.13
CA ASP A 86 -22.75 14.28 14.39
C ASP A 86 -21.93 13.17 15.10
N GLU A 87 -22.56 12.39 15.99
CA GLU A 87 -21.91 11.23 16.58
C GLU A 87 -21.70 10.08 15.58
N ARG A 88 -22.64 9.86 14.68
CA ARG A 88 -22.51 8.84 13.62
C ARG A 88 -21.41 9.22 12.62
N GLU A 89 -21.22 10.50 12.30
CA GLU A 89 -20.13 10.99 11.47
C GLU A 89 -18.79 10.92 12.21
N SER A 90 -18.76 11.22 13.52
CA SER A 90 -17.54 11.08 14.34
C SER A 90 -17.12 9.61 14.55
N GLU A 91 -18.08 8.68 14.64
CA GLU A 91 -17.81 7.24 14.71
C GLU A 91 -17.25 6.67 13.38
N ALA A 92 -17.65 7.22 12.26
CA ALA A 92 -17.13 6.82 10.94
C ALA A 92 -15.67 7.28 10.68
N VAL A 93 -15.14 8.21 11.48
CA VAL A 93 -13.82 8.85 11.26
C VAL A 93 -12.76 8.42 12.28
N ARG A 94 -13.13 7.65 13.34
CA ARG A 94 -12.16 7.24 14.38
C ARG A 94 -11.00 6.42 13.83
N GLY A 95 -9.76 6.79 14.18
CA GLY A 95 -8.56 6.05 13.85
C GLY A 95 -8.38 4.76 14.67
N LEU A 96 -7.30 4.01 14.41
CA LEU A 96 -6.94 2.81 15.18
C LEU A 96 -6.63 3.16 16.63
N ALA A 97 -5.81 4.20 16.87
CA ALA A 97 -5.44 4.67 18.21
C ALA A 97 -6.64 5.06 19.05
N GLU A 98 -7.59 5.79 18.49
CA GLU A 98 -8.80 6.20 19.19
C GLU A 98 -9.69 5.01 19.57
N ASN A 99 -9.86 4.04 18.67
CA ASN A 99 -10.62 2.83 18.96
C ASN A 99 -9.95 1.97 20.05
N LEU A 100 -8.62 1.82 20.02
CA LEU A 100 -7.87 1.14 21.07
C LEU A 100 -7.98 1.87 22.44
N ALA A 101 -7.93 3.21 22.43
CA ALA A 101 -8.12 4.02 23.63
C ALA A 101 -9.52 3.84 24.27
N ILE A 102 -10.58 3.75 23.45
CA ILE A 102 -11.94 3.46 23.93
C ILE A 102 -11.99 2.09 24.62
N ILE A 103 -11.39 1.06 24.01
CA ILE A 103 -11.34 -0.28 24.62
C ILE A 103 -10.63 -0.22 25.95
N LEU A 104 -9.43 0.36 26.02
CA LEU A 104 -8.63 0.45 27.24
C LEU A 104 -9.38 1.20 28.36
N LYS A 105 -10.13 2.23 28.01
CA LYS A 105 -10.88 3.05 28.98
C LYS A 105 -12.15 2.36 29.50
N ASP A 106 -12.94 1.77 28.61
CA ASP A 106 -14.32 1.39 28.91
C ASP A 106 -14.50 -0.11 29.17
N TYR A 107 -13.52 -0.98 28.79
CA TYR A 107 -13.67 -2.43 28.83
C TYR A 107 -13.88 -3.00 30.24
N VAL A 108 -13.14 -2.51 31.27
CA VAL A 108 -13.25 -3.03 32.63
C VAL A 108 -14.63 -2.75 33.21
N SER A 109 -15.15 -1.54 32.99
CA SER A 109 -16.49 -1.15 33.46
C SER A 109 -17.59 -1.96 32.78
N ALA A 110 -17.45 -2.22 31.48
CA ALA A 110 -18.35 -3.07 30.71
C ALA A 110 -18.32 -4.52 31.23
N ARG A 111 -17.13 -5.09 31.44
CA ARG A 111 -16.94 -6.46 31.91
C ARG A 111 -17.51 -6.70 33.32
N LEU A 112 -17.38 -5.74 34.23
CA LEU A 112 -17.79 -5.89 35.63
C LEU A 112 -19.25 -5.52 35.88
N GLY A 113 -19.81 -4.60 35.08
CA GLY A 113 -21.13 -4.01 35.37
C GLY A 113 -22.21 -4.24 34.32
N GLN A 114 -21.88 -4.82 33.16
CA GLN A 114 -22.84 -4.92 32.06
C GLN A 114 -22.92 -6.35 31.49
N PRO A 115 -24.10 -6.82 31.04
CA PRO A 115 -24.26 -8.13 30.48
C PRO A 115 -23.50 -8.23 29.14
N PHE A 116 -22.96 -9.42 28.85
CA PHE A 116 -22.30 -9.71 27.57
C PHE A 116 -23.33 -9.69 26.43
N SER A 117 -23.09 -8.86 25.43
CA SER A 117 -23.98 -8.74 24.26
C SER A 117 -23.20 -8.28 23.03
N SER A 118 -23.53 -8.86 21.87
CA SER A 118 -23.01 -8.42 20.57
C SER A 118 -23.46 -7.01 20.15
N ASN A 119 -24.46 -6.46 20.83
CA ASN A 119 -24.95 -5.11 20.61
C ASN A 119 -24.29 -4.09 21.55
N HIS A 120 -23.36 -4.54 22.39
CA HIS A 120 -22.65 -3.65 23.30
C HIS A 120 -21.68 -2.74 22.53
N ARG A 121 -21.49 -1.48 22.97
CA ARG A 121 -20.59 -0.51 22.32
C ARG A 121 -19.18 -1.05 22.13
N ILE A 122 -18.62 -1.75 23.11
CA ILE A 122 -17.29 -2.36 22.98
C ILE A 122 -17.23 -3.37 21.83
N TRP A 123 -18.26 -4.20 21.66
CA TRP A 123 -18.34 -5.12 20.53
C TRP A 123 -18.29 -4.38 19.18
N GLN A 124 -19.02 -3.26 19.08
CA GLN A 124 -19.01 -2.43 17.87
C GLN A 124 -17.63 -1.82 17.60
N VAL A 125 -16.91 -1.37 18.64
CA VAL A 125 -15.53 -0.83 18.47
C VAL A 125 -14.59 -1.88 17.91
N PHE A 126 -14.65 -3.14 18.34
CA PHE A 126 -13.84 -4.22 17.75
C PHE A 126 -14.21 -4.47 16.28
N LYS A 127 -15.49 -4.39 15.95
CA LYS A 127 -15.96 -4.52 14.55
C LYS A 127 -15.51 -3.34 13.68
N ASP A 128 -15.48 -2.13 14.23
CA ASP A 128 -15.01 -0.94 13.53
C ASP A 128 -13.49 -1.01 13.27
N ILE A 129 -12.71 -1.56 14.20
CA ILE A 129 -11.28 -1.86 13.99
C ILE A 129 -11.11 -2.86 12.83
N GLU A 130 -11.90 -3.95 12.82
CA GLU A 130 -11.87 -4.94 11.73
C GLU A 130 -12.16 -4.32 10.36
N GLY A 131 -13.21 -3.49 10.26
CA GLY A 131 -13.56 -2.77 9.04
C GLY A 131 -12.44 -1.85 8.55
N LYS A 132 -11.92 -1.00 9.43
CA LYS A 132 -10.88 -0.02 9.07
C LYS A 132 -9.54 -0.65 8.69
N ILE A 133 -9.15 -1.70 9.38
CA ILE A 133 -7.91 -2.42 9.07
C ILE A 133 -8.03 -3.09 7.69
N ASN A 134 -9.20 -3.65 7.35
CA ASN A 134 -9.44 -4.24 6.04
C ASN A 134 -9.54 -3.17 4.93
N ASP A 135 -10.13 -2.01 5.21
CA ASP A 135 -10.33 -0.94 4.23
C ASP A 135 -9.05 -0.15 3.92
N ASN A 136 -8.12 -0.03 4.87
CA ASN A 136 -6.90 0.76 4.71
C ASN A 136 -5.83 0.11 3.81
N GLY A 137 -6.00 -1.15 3.39
CA GLY A 137 -5.05 -1.83 2.50
C GLY A 137 -3.63 -2.04 3.07
N ASN A 138 -3.41 -1.73 4.36
CA ASN A 138 -2.11 -1.81 5.03
C ASN A 138 -1.77 -3.23 5.52
N ILE A 139 -2.70 -4.17 5.39
CA ILE A 139 -2.49 -5.57 5.75
C ILE A 139 -2.37 -6.40 4.47
N PRO A 140 -1.39 -7.32 4.39
CA PRO A 140 -1.23 -8.21 3.26
C PRO A 140 -2.52 -9.01 2.98
N ASN A 141 -2.89 -9.16 1.71
CA ASN A 141 -4.14 -9.80 1.28
C ASN A 141 -4.30 -11.26 1.75
N ASN A 142 -3.18 -11.92 2.06
CA ASN A 142 -3.16 -13.27 2.62
C ASN A 142 -3.37 -13.31 4.15
N VAL A 143 -3.48 -12.17 4.82
CA VAL A 143 -3.75 -12.09 6.26
C VAL A 143 -5.25 -11.91 6.50
N THR A 144 -5.80 -12.68 7.43
CA THR A 144 -7.18 -12.52 7.92
C THR A 144 -7.16 -11.99 9.34
N LEU A 145 -8.09 -11.11 9.66
CA LEU A 145 -8.28 -10.58 10.99
C LEU A 145 -9.39 -11.34 11.70
N ARG A 146 -9.17 -11.70 12.96
CA ARG A 146 -10.16 -12.21 13.91
C ARG A 146 -10.01 -11.54 15.24
N TRP A 147 -11.09 -11.39 15.97
CA TRP A 147 -11.04 -10.81 17.32
C TRP A 147 -12.01 -11.51 18.26
N SER A 148 -11.79 -11.35 19.55
CA SER A 148 -12.69 -11.89 20.57
C SER A 148 -12.68 -11.03 21.83
N VAL A 149 -13.89 -10.75 22.31
CA VAL A 149 -14.17 -10.14 23.61
C VAL A 149 -14.80 -11.15 24.56
N GLY A 150 -14.85 -12.44 24.16
CA GLY A 150 -15.42 -13.55 24.92
C GLY A 150 -16.50 -14.32 24.16
N GLN A 151 -16.97 -15.42 24.77
CA GLN A 151 -18.07 -16.26 24.26
C GLN A 151 -19.05 -16.51 25.41
N GLY A 152 -20.21 -15.86 25.35
CA GLY A 152 -21.22 -15.92 26.41
C GLY A 152 -20.90 -15.09 27.65
N ASN A 153 -19.62 -14.84 27.94
CA ASN A 153 -19.13 -13.98 28.98
C ASN A 153 -17.97 -13.11 28.48
N TRP A 154 -17.75 -11.93 29.08
CA TRP A 154 -16.62 -11.06 28.76
C TRP A 154 -15.27 -11.75 29.03
N ALA A 155 -14.37 -11.71 28.05
CA ALA A 155 -13.02 -12.23 28.21
C ALA A 155 -12.22 -11.40 29.22
N LYS A 156 -11.36 -12.04 30.02
CA LYS A 156 -10.43 -11.34 30.90
C LYS A 156 -9.30 -10.66 30.11
N VAL A 157 -8.89 -11.28 29.01
CA VAL A 157 -7.88 -10.80 28.08
C VAL A 157 -8.50 -10.82 26.68
N PRO A 158 -9.13 -9.73 26.22
CA PRO A 158 -9.61 -9.64 24.85
C PRO A 158 -8.43 -9.50 23.88
N TRP A 159 -8.66 -9.83 22.60
CA TRP A 159 -7.59 -9.84 21.61
C TRP A 159 -8.10 -9.56 20.19
N ILE A 160 -7.16 -9.12 19.33
CA ILE A 160 -7.33 -8.96 17.88
C ILE A 160 -6.16 -9.70 17.23
N ALA A 161 -6.43 -10.75 16.47
CA ALA A 161 -5.42 -11.61 15.87
C ALA A 161 -5.39 -11.49 14.33
N PHE A 162 -4.20 -11.58 13.80
CA PHE A 162 -3.89 -11.54 12.38
C PHE A 162 -3.21 -12.86 11.99
N MET A 163 -3.79 -13.57 11.04
CA MET A 163 -3.37 -14.92 10.66
C MET A 163 -3.22 -15.03 9.15
N ASP A 164 -2.21 -15.77 8.70
CA ASP A 164 -2.05 -16.14 7.30
C ASP A 164 -3.14 -17.12 6.89
N LYS A 165 -3.95 -16.77 5.89
CA LYS A 165 -5.04 -17.59 5.34
C LYS A 165 -4.57 -18.97 4.85
N ASN A 166 -3.30 -19.06 4.44
CA ASN A 166 -2.74 -20.27 3.84
C ASN A 166 -2.19 -21.26 4.88
N LYS A 167 -2.03 -20.86 6.16
CA LYS A 167 -1.26 -21.64 7.15
C LYS A 167 -1.92 -21.84 8.51
N ALA A 168 -2.93 -21.07 8.87
CA ALA A 168 -3.58 -21.18 10.17
C ALA A 168 -5.08 -21.31 10.02
N ASP A 169 -5.59 -22.52 10.11
CA ASP A 169 -7.03 -22.77 10.17
C ASP A 169 -7.65 -22.32 11.51
N SER A 170 -6.82 -22.11 12.54
CA SER A 170 -7.29 -21.83 13.90
C SER A 170 -6.24 -21.11 14.75
N ILE A 171 -6.69 -20.18 15.62
CA ILE A 171 -5.88 -19.52 16.67
C ILE A 171 -5.34 -20.55 17.70
N GLN A 172 -5.84 -21.78 17.71
CA GLN A 172 -5.45 -22.82 18.63
C GLN A 172 -4.13 -23.48 18.26
N ASN A 173 -3.68 -23.32 17.00
CA ASN A 173 -2.49 -23.90 16.44
C ASN A 173 -1.75 -22.92 15.51
N GLY A 174 -0.42 -23.08 15.37
CA GLY A 174 0.39 -22.24 14.50
C GLY A 174 0.96 -20.98 15.18
N ILE A 175 1.49 -20.08 14.36
CA ILE A 175 2.03 -18.78 14.77
C ILE A 175 1.14 -17.69 14.19
N TYR A 176 0.91 -16.59 14.92
CA TYR A 176 0.10 -15.46 14.48
C TYR A 176 0.49 -14.17 15.21
N VAL A 177 0.14 -13.03 14.62
CA VAL A 177 0.30 -11.71 15.26
C VAL A 177 -0.98 -11.35 15.99
N THR A 178 -0.88 -10.69 17.15
CA THR A 178 -2.06 -10.30 17.90
C THR A 178 -1.84 -9.05 18.75
N TYR A 179 -2.89 -8.22 18.87
CA TYR A 179 -3.04 -7.29 19.97
C TYR A 179 -3.67 -8.04 21.15
N LEU A 180 -2.98 -8.06 22.30
CA LEU A 180 -3.47 -8.60 23.58
C LEU A 180 -3.63 -7.48 24.57
N PHE A 181 -4.83 -7.32 25.12
CA PHE A 181 -5.09 -6.31 26.15
C PHE A 181 -4.78 -6.87 27.54
N CYS A 182 -4.11 -6.09 28.39
CA CYS A 182 -3.92 -6.43 29.78
C CYS A 182 -5.27 -6.56 30.48
N GLN A 183 -5.41 -7.47 31.45
CA GLN A 183 -6.68 -7.66 32.16
C GLN A 183 -7.14 -6.40 32.92
N ASP A 184 -6.19 -5.59 33.41
CA ASP A 184 -6.41 -4.32 34.09
C ASP A 184 -6.59 -3.11 33.18
N MET A 185 -6.43 -3.31 31.85
CA MET A 185 -6.50 -2.29 30.82
C MET A 185 -5.49 -1.13 30.99
N GLN A 186 -4.40 -1.34 31.73
CA GLN A 186 -3.31 -0.35 31.82
C GLN A 186 -2.46 -0.26 30.55
N GLY A 187 -2.70 -1.13 29.58
CA GLY A 187 -2.06 -1.14 28.28
C GLY A 187 -2.44 -2.35 27.47
N LEU A 188 -1.81 -2.44 26.29
CA LEU A 188 -1.92 -3.59 25.41
C LEU A 188 -0.56 -3.94 24.83
N TYR A 189 -0.43 -5.16 24.37
CA TYR A 189 0.74 -5.66 23.68
C TYR A 189 0.43 -5.97 22.22
N LEU A 190 1.31 -5.59 21.32
CA LEU A 190 1.37 -6.15 19.97
C LEU A 190 2.40 -7.27 19.99
N CYS A 191 1.96 -8.50 19.69
CA CYS A 191 2.75 -9.71 19.88
C CYS A 191 2.80 -10.58 18.62
N LEU A 192 3.92 -11.27 18.44
CA LEU A 192 3.99 -12.52 17.70
C LEU A 192 3.91 -13.67 18.69
N MET A 193 2.95 -14.58 18.53
CA MET A 193 2.74 -15.67 19.47
C MET A 193 2.35 -16.98 18.80
N GLN A 194 2.37 -18.03 19.60
CA GLN A 194 2.02 -19.42 19.23
C GLN A 194 0.63 -19.79 19.74
N GLY A 195 -0.06 -20.66 19.01
CA GLY A 195 -1.29 -21.29 19.50
C GLY A 195 -1.02 -22.19 20.70
N VAL A 196 -1.77 -22.02 21.77
CA VAL A 196 -1.52 -22.70 23.06
C VAL A 196 -2.44 -23.89 23.30
N SER A 197 -3.67 -23.83 22.82
CA SER A 197 -4.74 -24.73 23.27
C SER A 197 -4.47 -26.18 22.87
N GLU A 198 -4.03 -26.43 21.65
CA GLU A 198 -3.78 -27.78 21.14
C GLU A 198 -2.55 -28.42 21.82
N ILE A 199 -1.46 -27.67 21.98
CA ILE A 199 -0.25 -28.16 22.64
C ILE A 199 -0.54 -28.52 24.10
N ILE A 200 -1.26 -27.67 24.85
CA ILE A 200 -1.59 -27.91 26.25
C ILE A 200 -2.54 -29.10 26.40
N GLN A 201 -3.51 -29.26 25.49
CA GLN A 201 -4.41 -30.41 25.50
C GLN A 201 -3.70 -31.73 25.22
N THR A 202 -2.72 -31.71 24.30
CA THR A 202 -2.01 -32.92 23.86
C THR A 202 -0.98 -33.38 24.86
N VAL A 203 -0.14 -32.49 25.41
CA VAL A 203 1.04 -32.88 26.25
C VAL A 203 0.99 -32.37 27.68
N GLY A 204 -0.06 -31.61 28.05
CA GLY A 204 -0.24 -30.96 29.35
C GLY A 204 0.61 -29.68 29.51
N ARG A 205 0.20 -28.81 30.47
CA ARG A 205 0.80 -27.46 30.60
C ARG A 205 2.32 -27.46 30.79
N ARG A 206 2.85 -28.31 31.67
CA ARG A 206 4.30 -28.29 31.98
C ARG A 206 5.15 -28.60 30.76
N LYS A 207 4.82 -29.65 30.01
CA LYS A 207 5.53 -30.02 28.79
C LYS A 207 5.22 -29.07 27.65
N GLY A 208 3.97 -28.59 27.56
CA GLY A 208 3.54 -27.61 26.56
C GLY A 208 4.34 -26.30 26.68
N TYR A 209 4.54 -25.77 27.88
CA TYR A 209 5.36 -24.58 28.08
C TYR A 209 6.82 -24.75 27.69
N GLN A 210 7.42 -25.94 27.95
CA GLN A 210 8.78 -26.24 27.51
C GLN A 210 8.87 -26.23 25.99
N GLN A 211 7.92 -26.86 25.28
CA GLN A 211 7.90 -26.88 23.81
C GLN A 211 7.66 -25.49 23.21
N LEU A 212 6.73 -24.69 23.77
CA LEU A 212 6.48 -23.33 23.33
C LEU A 212 7.73 -22.45 23.50
N GLN A 213 8.44 -22.61 24.64
CA GLN A 213 9.64 -21.83 24.93
C GLN A 213 10.81 -22.22 24.03
N GLN A 214 11.01 -23.53 23.80
CA GLN A 214 12.01 -24.02 22.86
C GLN A 214 11.77 -23.49 21.45
N LYS A 215 10.53 -23.56 20.96
CA LYS A 215 10.17 -23.05 19.63
C LYS A 215 10.33 -21.53 19.53
N ALA A 216 10.06 -20.78 20.60
CA ALA A 216 10.33 -19.34 20.63
C ALA A 216 11.83 -19.05 20.53
N GLU A 217 12.69 -19.82 21.24
CA GLU A 217 14.16 -19.68 21.18
C GLU A 217 14.72 -20.03 19.81
N GLU A 218 14.13 -20.99 19.08
CA GLU A 218 14.50 -21.33 17.70
C GLU A 218 14.13 -20.23 16.70
N ILE A 219 13.06 -19.45 16.94
CA ILE A 219 12.52 -18.42 16.04
C ILE A 219 13.17 -17.05 16.28
N ARG A 220 13.46 -16.68 17.54
CA ARG A 220 13.98 -15.34 17.91
C ARG A 220 15.24 -14.90 17.18
N PRO A 221 16.20 -15.76 16.83
CA PRO A 221 17.36 -15.37 16.03
C PRO A 221 17.01 -14.73 14.67
N PHE A 222 15.87 -15.14 14.07
CA PHE A 222 15.38 -14.62 12.79
C PHE A 222 14.60 -13.29 12.95
N LEU A 223 14.38 -12.85 14.19
CA LEU A 223 13.59 -11.66 14.54
C LEU A 223 14.43 -10.53 15.16
N LYS A 224 15.74 -10.64 15.16
CA LYS A 224 16.64 -9.65 15.81
C LYS A 224 16.40 -8.21 15.34
N GLU A 225 16.03 -8.03 14.08
CA GLU A 225 15.71 -6.72 13.52
C GLU A 225 14.51 -6.03 14.20
N LEU A 226 13.57 -6.82 14.74
CA LEU A 226 12.43 -6.25 15.49
C LEU A 226 12.90 -5.51 16.76
N GLU A 227 14.05 -5.84 17.34
CA GLU A 227 14.59 -5.15 18.51
C GLU A 227 14.91 -3.68 18.19
N THR A 228 15.37 -3.39 16.98
CA THR A 228 15.67 -2.02 16.53
C THR A 228 14.43 -1.12 16.45
N THR A 229 13.23 -1.73 16.28
CA THR A 229 11.94 -1.06 16.24
C THR A 229 11.20 -1.05 17.58
N GLY A 230 11.88 -1.48 18.65
CA GLY A 230 11.39 -1.44 20.03
C GLY A 230 10.60 -2.66 20.47
N PHE A 231 10.59 -3.75 19.70
CA PHE A 231 10.07 -5.03 20.16
C PHE A 231 11.07 -5.73 21.09
N LYS A 232 10.55 -6.56 21.99
CA LYS A 232 11.34 -7.38 22.89
C LYS A 232 11.22 -8.86 22.53
N LEU A 233 12.34 -9.58 22.56
CA LEU A 233 12.47 -10.99 22.24
C LEU A 233 12.75 -11.83 23.47
N ASP A 234 12.09 -11.55 24.58
CA ASP A 234 12.27 -12.23 25.85
C ASP A 234 10.97 -12.90 26.36
N ASN A 235 11.00 -13.45 27.58
CA ASN A 235 9.86 -14.12 28.23
C ASN A 235 9.22 -13.26 29.34
N ASN A 236 9.41 -11.94 29.33
CA ASN A 236 9.04 -11.04 30.43
C ASN A 236 7.70 -10.33 30.24
N MET A 237 6.91 -10.68 29.20
CA MET A 237 5.58 -10.15 28.99
C MET A 237 4.66 -10.45 30.18
N LYS A 238 3.83 -9.46 30.60
CA LYS A 238 2.90 -9.57 31.72
C LYS A 238 1.54 -9.02 31.34
N LEU A 239 0.53 -9.87 31.34
CA LEU A 239 -0.87 -9.50 31.08
C LEU A 239 -1.65 -9.15 32.36
N TYR A 240 -1.02 -9.35 33.52
CA TYR A 240 -1.63 -9.15 34.85
C TYR A 240 -2.96 -9.92 35.00
N ALA A 241 -3.04 -11.08 34.31
CA ALA A 241 -4.25 -11.89 34.27
C ALA A 241 -4.25 -12.90 35.45
N ASP A 242 -5.37 -13.01 36.15
CA ASP A 242 -5.62 -13.99 37.20
C ASP A 242 -6.20 -15.30 36.67
N SER A 243 -6.08 -15.54 35.37
CA SER A 243 -6.55 -16.75 34.66
C SER A 243 -5.41 -17.58 34.15
N SER A 244 -5.61 -18.92 34.11
CA SER A 244 -4.65 -19.82 33.51
C SER A 244 -4.40 -19.54 32.03
N LEU A 245 -5.41 -19.07 31.30
CA LEU A 245 -5.29 -18.72 29.88
C LEU A 245 -4.42 -17.48 29.66
N GLY A 246 -4.47 -16.48 30.56
CA GLY A 246 -3.56 -15.34 30.51
C GLY A 246 -2.09 -15.75 30.68
N SER A 247 -1.83 -16.64 31.63
CA SER A 247 -0.49 -17.22 31.81
C SER A 247 -0.06 -18.08 30.61
N ASP A 248 -1.01 -18.79 29.97
CA ASP A 248 -0.73 -19.57 28.76
C ASP A 248 -0.29 -18.63 27.61
N TYR A 249 -0.93 -17.45 27.43
CA TYR A 249 -0.54 -16.45 26.43
C TYR A 249 0.83 -15.83 26.71
N GLU A 250 1.15 -15.51 27.98
CA GLU A 250 2.48 -15.00 28.36
C GLU A 250 3.60 -15.99 27.97
N LYS A 251 3.35 -17.31 28.09
CA LYS A 251 4.32 -18.36 27.77
C LYS A 251 4.41 -18.66 26.27
N ALA A 252 3.39 -18.33 25.51
CA ALA A 252 3.34 -18.54 24.06
C ALA A 252 3.94 -17.41 23.22
N THR A 253 4.27 -16.30 23.86
CA THR A 253 4.77 -15.11 23.15
C THR A 253 6.21 -15.28 22.71
N ILE A 254 6.47 -14.96 21.43
CA ILE A 254 7.80 -15.05 20.81
C ILE A 254 8.45 -13.65 20.84
N ALA A 255 7.72 -12.62 20.39
CA ALA A 255 8.14 -11.23 20.37
C ALA A 255 6.98 -10.33 20.78
N TYR A 256 7.25 -9.18 21.39
CA TYR A 256 6.21 -8.26 21.83
C TYR A 256 6.68 -6.80 21.95
N LYS A 257 5.74 -5.86 21.78
CA LYS A 257 5.90 -4.44 22.07
C LYS A 257 4.73 -3.96 22.95
N PHE A 258 5.02 -3.23 24.01
CA PHE A 258 4.02 -2.76 24.97
C PHE A 258 3.62 -1.31 24.68
N TYR A 259 2.33 -1.04 24.73
CA TYR A 259 1.75 0.30 24.61
C TYR A 259 0.97 0.63 25.87
N PRO A 260 1.45 1.58 26.72
CA PRO A 260 0.71 2.03 27.88
C PRO A 260 -0.58 2.76 27.49
N ALA A 261 -1.66 2.56 28.25
CA ALA A 261 -2.95 3.20 27.97
C ALA A 261 -2.89 4.74 28.01
N GLU A 262 -2.03 5.30 28.89
CA GLU A 262 -1.86 6.75 29.03
C GLU A 262 -1.11 7.42 27.88
N THR A 263 -0.31 6.66 27.14
CA THR A 263 0.58 7.18 26.09
C THR A 263 0.51 6.31 24.83
N LEU A 264 -0.72 6.06 24.34
CA LEU A 264 -0.89 5.34 23.08
C LEU A 264 -0.24 6.09 21.92
N PRO A 265 0.53 5.41 21.06
CA PRO A 265 1.11 6.02 19.88
C PRO A 265 0.04 6.50 18.88
N SER A 266 0.48 7.32 17.91
CA SER A 266 -0.35 7.74 16.80
C SER A 266 -0.78 6.57 15.90
N ASP A 267 -1.82 6.76 15.09
CA ASP A 267 -2.27 5.76 14.10
C ASP A 267 -1.14 5.34 13.15
N ILE A 268 -0.29 6.28 12.76
CA ILE A 268 0.86 6.03 11.88
C ILE A 268 1.86 5.08 12.54
N GLU A 269 2.19 5.32 13.80
CA GLU A 269 3.13 4.48 14.55
C GLU A 269 2.56 3.10 14.84
N LEU A 270 1.30 3.01 15.25
CA LEU A 270 0.61 1.73 15.49
C LEU A 270 0.53 0.89 14.20
N THR A 271 0.23 1.53 13.08
CA THR A 271 0.17 0.88 11.76
C THR A 271 1.56 0.41 11.32
N ARG A 272 2.58 1.25 11.48
CA ARG A 272 3.97 0.89 11.17
C ARG A 272 4.42 -0.33 11.97
N ASP A 273 4.20 -0.31 13.28
CA ASP A 273 4.60 -1.41 14.14
C ASP A 273 3.85 -2.72 13.81
N LEU A 274 2.55 -2.61 13.48
CA LEU A 274 1.74 -3.75 13.04
C LEU A 274 2.28 -4.33 11.72
N VAL A 275 2.56 -3.50 10.74
CA VAL A 275 3.12 -3.94 9.45
C VAL A 275 4.50 -4.56 9.64
N THR A 276 5.34 -3.97 10.49
CA THR A 276 6.68 -4.50 10.80
C THR A 276 6.63 -5.92 11.36
N ILE A 277 5.78 -6.17 12.36
CA ILE A 277 5.68 -7.52 12.96
C ILE A 277 4.94 -8.50 12.04
N LEU A 278 3.99 -8.05 11.22
CA LEU A 278 3.32 -8.88 10.22
C LEU A 278 4.30 -9.35 9.14
N ASN A 279 5.18 -8.49 8.66
CA ASN A 279 6.21 -8.87 7.71
C ASN A 279 7.16 -9.91 8.32
N ALA A 280 7.65 -9.69 9.53
CA ALA A 280 8.46 -10.67 10.24
C ALA A 280 7.75 -12.02 10.44
N TYR A 281 6.45 -12.01 10.75
CA TYR A 281 5.61 -13.19 10.88
C TYR A 281 5.49 -13.98 9.57
N LEU A 282 5.27 -13.30 8.45
CA LEU A 282 5.16 -13.93 7.15
C LEU A 282 6.49 -14.58 6.73
N HIS A 283 7.63 -13.93 7.00
CA HIS A 283 8.97 -14.48 6.76
C HIS A 283 9.27 -15.76 7.53
N ILE A 284 8.93 -15.83 8.81
CA ILE A 284 9.11 -17.06 9.60
C ILE A 284 8.29 -18.21 9.02
N ASN A 285 7.07 -17.90 8.58
CA ASN A 285 6.19 -18.90 7.99
C ASN A 285 6.72 -19.46 6.66
N GLU A 286 7.42 -18.66 5.88
CA GLU A 286 8.03 -19.05 4.61
C GLU A 286 9.28 -19.94 4.82
N SER A 287 10.08 -19.66 5.84
CA SER A 287 11.27 -20.44 6.18
C SER A 287 10.95 -21.88 6.67
N ASN A 288 9.75 -22.10 7.22
CA ASN A 288 9.30 -23.40 7.76
C ASN A 288 8.49 -24.24 6.77
N SER A 289 8.06 -23.70 5.62
CA SER A 289 7.34 -24.43 4.57
C SER A 289 8.19 -24.49 3.32
N GLY A 290 8.70 -25.68 3.02
CA GLY A 290 9.43 -25.90 1.77
C GLY A 290 8.68 -25.41 0.55
N LEU A 291 9.29 -24.44 -0.15
CA LEU A 291 9.21 -24.17 -1.58
C LEU A 291 7.81 -24.02 -2.23
N THR A 292 7.27 -22.83 -2.15
CA THR A 292 6.40 -22.32 -3.22
C THR A 292 7.10 -21.16 -3.94
N ALA A 293 6.84 -20.99 -5.24
CA ALA A 293 7.59 -20.11 -6.14
C ALA A 293 7.57 -18.60 -5.76
N THR A 294 6.59 -18.16 -4.96
CA THR A 294 6.42 -16.77 -4.50
C THR A 294 7.44 -16.33 -3.45
N GLY A 295 7.84 -17.21 -2.50
CA GLY A 295 8.84 -16.87 -1.47
C GLY A 295 10.25 -16.62 -2.05
N LYS A 296 10.58 -17.23 -3.20
CA LYS A 296 11.88 -17.01 -3.87
C LYS A 296 12.05 -15.61 -4.45
N GLY A 297 10.97 -14.95 -4.83
CA GLY A 297 11.00 -13.60 -5.42
C GLY A 297 11.36 -12.53 -4.38
N ASN A 298 10.69 -12.56 -3.23
CA ASN A 298 10.90 -11.61 -2.12
C ASN A 298 12.32 -11.68 -1.56
N ASP A 299 12.81 -12.87 -1.22
CA ASP A 299 14.18 -13.09 -0.74
C ASP A 299 15.25 -12.53 -1.71
N ARG A 300 15.03 -12.65 -3.03
CA ARG A 300 15.95 -12.13 -4.04
C ARG A 300 16.02 -10.61 -4.08
N VAL A 301 14.88 -9.93 -4.01
CA VAL A 301 14.83 -8.45 -4.02
C VAL A 301 15.38 -7.89 -2.72
N GLU A 302 15.15 -8.53 -1.58
CA GLU A 302 15.73 -8.12 -0.30
C GLU A 302 17.27 -8.26 -0.29
N ARG A 303 17.81 -9.36 -0.79
CA ARG A 303 19.27 -9.50 -0.96
C ARG A 303 19.85 -8.47 -1.92
N LEU A 304 19.11 -8.12 -2.97
CA LEU A 304 19.49 -7.05 -3.89
C LEU A 304 19.54 -5.69 -3.18
N LEU A 305 18.56 -5.38 -2.34
CA LEU A 305 18.54 -4.18 -1.50
C LEU A 305 19.74 -4.12 -0.56
N MET A 306 20.02 -5.22 0.15
CA MET A 306 21.18 -5.32 1.04
C MET A 306 22.50 -5.12 0.29
N ASN A 307 22.64 -5.71 -0.89
CA ASN A 307 23.85 -5.58 -1.72
C ASN A 307 24.08 -4.13 -2.17
N ILE A 308 23.00 -3.44 -2.58
CA ILE A 308 23.04 -2.02 -3.00
C ILE A 308 23.39 -1.12 -1.80
N ALA A 309 22.80 -1.37 -0.63
CA ALA A 309 23.07 -0.63 0.59
C ALA A 309 24.54 -0.82 1.05
N ALA A 310 25.06 -2.05 1.01
CA ALA A 310 26.45 -2.36 1.34
C ALA A 310 27.46 -1.65 0.42
N GLN A 311 27.07 -1.25 -0.80
CA GLN A 311 27.89 -0.44 -1.69
C GLN A 311 27.79 1.08 -1.42
N GLY A 312 27.09 1.49 -0.37
CA GLY A 312 26.95 2.90 0.03
C GLY A 312 25.87 3.67 -0.73
N TYR A 313 24.97 2.96 -1.42
CA TYR A 313 23.86 3.59 -2.14
C TYR A 313 22.53 3.38 -1.44
N THR A 314 21.76 4.42 -1.37
CA THR A 314 20.53 4.47 -0.62
C THR A 314 19.35 4.73 -1.56
N PHE A 315 18.50 3.71 -1.75
CA PHE A 315 17.25 3.79 -2.50
C PHE A 315 16.08 3.35 -1.63
N GLU A 316 14.90 3.82 -1.95
CA GLU A 316 13.68 3.30 -1.35
C GLU A 316 13.42 1.86 -1.85
N PRO A 317 13.02 0.91 -0.97
CA PRO A 317 12.73 -0.47 -1.38
C PRO A 317 11.73 -0.54 -2.53
N TRP A 318 10.66 0.27 -2.50
CA TRP A 318 9.67 0.32 -3.56
C TRP A 318 10.24 0.75 -4.92
N GLN A 319 11.29 1.58 -4.96
CA GLN A 319 11.92 2.02 -6.21
C GLN A 319 12.57 0.82 -6.92
N ILE A 320 13.28 0.00 -6.17
CA ILE A 320 13.92 -1.22 -6.71
C ILE A 320 12.86 -2.23 -7.13
N ALA A 321 11.84 -2.46 -6.28
CA ALA A 321 10.73 -3.36 -6.61
C ALA A 321 9.97 -2.92 -7.87
N ALA A 322 9.64 -1.63 -7.98
CA ALA A 322 8.95 -1.07 -9.14
C ALA A 322 9.82 -1.15 -10.41
N TYR A 323 11.14 -0.90 -10.30
CA TYR A 323 12.07 -1.06 -11.43
C TYR A 323 12.12 -2.50 -11.93
N VAL A 324 12.26 -3.48 -11.03
CA VAL A 324 12.29 -4.90 -11.36
C VAL A 324 10.97 -5.33 -12.01
N ALA A 325 9.83 -5.01 -11.40
CA ALA A 325 8.51 -5.34 -11.94
C ALA A 325 8.23 -4.67 -13.30
N ALA A 326 8.68 -3.43 -13.47
CA ALA A 326 8.53 -2.70 -14.75
C ALA A 326 9.36 -3.34 -15.88
N LEU A 327 10.63 -3.68 -15.63
CA LEU A 327 11.47 -4.36 -16.63
C LEU A 327 10.97 -5.77 -16.97
N ARG A 328 10.47 -6.51 -15.99
CA ARG A 328 9.83 -7.82 -16.20
C ARG A 328 8.52 -7.70 -17.00
N THR A 329 7.87 -6.55 -16.99
CA THR A 329 6.69 -6.31 -17.81
C THR A 329 7.07 -5.88 -19.22
N LYS A 330 8.01 -4.95 -19.32
CA LYS A 330 8.46 -4.39 -20.60
C LYS A 330 9.91 -3.94 -20.49
N PRO A 331 10.81 -4.37 -21.38
CA PRO A 331 12.23 -4.06 -21.30
C PRO A 331 12.54 -2.62 -21.77
N PHE A 332 11.69 -1.66 -21.42
CA PHE A 332 11.92 -0.24 -21.65
C PHE A 332 11.34 0.60 -20.50
N VAL A 333 12.24 1.21 -19.71
CA VAL A 333 11.91 2.01 -18.53
C VAL A 333 12.59 3.38 -18.64
N ILE A 334 11.92 4.43 -18.17
CA ILE A 334 12.47 5.78 -18.05
C ILE A 334 12.57 6.12 -16.57
N LEU A 335 13.77 6.48 -16.10
CA LEU A 335 14.04 6.96 -14.75
C LEU A 335 14.13 8.48 -14.79
N ALA A 336 13.18 9.15 -14.18
CA ALA A 336 13.07 10.61 -14.17
C ALA A 336 13.23 11.17 -12.77
N GLY A 337 13.76 12.37 -12.63
CA GLY A 337 13.91 13.02 -11.32
C GLY A 337 15.00 14.09 -11.33
N VAL A 338 15.23 14.66 -10.15
CA VAL A 338 16.27 15.68 -9.94
C VAL A 338 17.66 15.13 -10.23
N SER A 339 18.58 15.97 -10.72
CA SER A 339 19.98 15.59 -10.95
C SER A 339 20.64 15.08 -9.67
N GLY A 340 21.49 14.04 -9.78
CA GLY A 340 22.22 13.50 -8.62
C GLY A 340 21.45 12.47 -7.76
N THR A 341 20.23 12.09 -8.09
CA THR A 341 19.41 11.10 -7.32
C THR A 341 19.75 9.64 -7.60
N GLY A 342 20.78 9.35 -8.37
CA GLY A 342 21.22 7.97 -8.64
C GLY A 342 20.52 7.27 -9.80
N LYS A 343 19.78 7.97 -10.67
CA LYS A 343 19.05 7.41 -11.81
C LYS A 343 19.90 6.52 -12.72
N SER A 344 21.05 6.98 -13.17
CA SER A 344 21.97 6.19 -14.01
C SER A 344 22.72 5.13 -13.20
N LYS A 345 22.80 5.27 -11.88
CA LYS A 345 23.52 4.34 -11.01
C LYS A 345 22.71 3.10 -10.64
N LEU A 346 21.40 3.26 -10.39
CA LEU A 346 20.54 2.15 -9.97
C LEU A 346 20.54 0.98 -10.97
N PRO A 347 20.34 1.19 -12.32
CA PRO A 347 20.39 0.08 -13.27
C PRO A 347 21.72 -0.66 -13.29
N ALA A 348 22.84 0.08 -13.13
CA ALA A 348 24.16 -0.51 -13.08
C ALA A 348 24.37 -1.36 -11.81
N LEU A 349 23.94 -0.85 -10.64
CA LEU A 349 24.04 -1.58 -9.37
C LEU A 349 23.21 -2.89 -9.41
N ILE A 350 21.97 -2.80 -9.90
CA ILE A 350 21.09 -3.96 -10.04
C ILE A 350 21.68 -4.99 -11.01
N SER A 351 22.14 -4.53 -12.18
CA SER A 351 22.76 -5.40 -13.17
C SER A 351 23.98 -6.13 -12.60
N HIS A 352 24.87 -5.42 -11.91
CA HIS A 352 26.04 -6.02 -11.26
C HIS A 352 25.65 -7.00 -10.15
N ALA A 353 24.75 -6.64 -9.27
CA ALA A 353 24.32 -7.47 -8.14
C ALA A 353 23.60 -8.76 -8.61
N THR A 354 23.02 -8.76 -9.80
CA THR A 354 22.31 -9.91 -10.39
C THR A 354 23.14 -10.70 -11.40
N GLY A 355 24.42 -10.33 -11.62
CA GLY A 355 25.34 -11.01 -12.54
C GLY A 355 25.15 -10.63 -14.01
N GLY A 356 24.44 -9.54 -14.29
CA GLY A 356 24.23 -8.99 -15.64
C GLY A 356 25.33 -8.02 -16.09
N ASN A 357 25.21 -7.55 -17.33
CA ASN A 357 26.09 -6.56 -17.94
C ASN A 357 25.33 -5.23 -18.11
N CYS A 358 26.02 -4.12 -17.85
CA CYS A 358 25.44 -2.79 -18.00
C CYS A 358 26.32 -1.91 -18.89
N HIS A 359 25.71 -1.28 -19.87
CA HIS A 359 26.35 -0.34 -20.80
C HIS A 359 25.68 1.02 -20.75
N LEU A 360 26.46 2.09 -20.70
CA LEU A 360 25.96 3.46 -20.66
C LEU A 360 26.29 4.15 -21.97
N ILE A 361 25.28 4.72 -22.61
CA ILE A 361 25.38 5.53 -23.82
C ILE A 361 24.94 6.96 -23.47
N PRO A 362 25.84 7.94 -23.42
CA PRO A 362 25.45 9.33 -23.24
C PRO A 362 24.79 9.86 -24.51
N VAL A 363 23.57 10.37 -24.37
CA VAL A 363 22.85 10.99 -25.48
C VAL A 363 23.40 12.38 -25.73
N ARG A 364 23.57 12.75 -27.01
CA ARG A 364 24.08 14.06 -27.38
C ARG A 364 22.99 14.93 -28.00
N PRO A 365 23.06 16.25 -27.79
CA PRO A 365 22.05 17.18 -28.31
C PRO A 365 21.96 17.23 -29.84
N ASP A 366 23.01 16.79 -30.53
CA ASP A 366 23.13 16.79 -32.01
C ASP A 366 22.50 15.56 -32.66
N TRP A 367 21.96 14.61 -31.89
CA TRP A 367 21.29 13.43 -32.42
C TRP A 367 19.96 13.79 -33.10
N THR A 368 19.83 13.49 -34.39
CA THR A 368 18.66 13.87 -35.19
C THR A 368 17.91 12.69 -35.80
N ASP A 369 18.56 11.55 -35.91
CA ASP A 369 18.02 10.34 -36.54
C ASP A 369 18.63 9.07 -35.88
N SER A 370 18.20 7.88 -36.33
CA SER A 370 18.63 6.61 -35.74
C SER A 370 20.05 6.18 -36.07
N SER A 371 20.78 6.89 -36.93
CA SER A 371 22.15 6.53 -37.30
C SER A 371 23.12 6.58 -36.12
N ASP A 372 22.93 7.47 -35.18
CA ASP A 372 23.75 7.55 -33.98
C ASP A 372 23.59 6.33 -33.05
N VAL A 373 22.39 5.74 -33.04
CA VAL A 373 22.01 4.63 -32.16
C VAL A 373 22.17 3.27 -32.82
N LEU A 374 21.70 3.15 -34.06
CA LEU A 374 21.69 1.89 -34.83
C LEU A 374 22.84 1.78 -35.82
N GLY A 375 23.27 2.89 -36.40
CA GLY A 375 24.36 2.93 -37.38
C GLY A 375 23.96 3.43 -38.76
N TYR A 376 24.93 3.55 -39.65
CA TYR A 376 24.76 4.09 -40.99
C TYR A 376 25.74 3.44 -42.00
N CYS A 377 25.44 3.52 -43.25
CA CYS A 377 26.39 3.17 -44.33
C CYS A 377 27.26 4.38 -44.69
N ASP A 378 28.57 4.20 -44.68
CA ASP A 378 29.52 5.23 -45.14
C ASP A 378 29.49 5.42 -46.66
N LEU A 379 30.27 6.39 -47.16
CA LEU A 379 30.34 6.72 -48.58
C LEU A 379 30.85 5.56 -49.46
N GLN A 380 31.56 4.60 -48.87
CA GLN A 380 32.02 3.38 -49.53
C GLN A 380 30.95 2.28 -49.45
N GLY A 381 29.83 2.54 -48.79
CA GLY A 381 28.75 1.60 -48.56
C GLY A 381 29.07 0.52 -47.53
N GLN A 382 30.06 0.73 -46.65
CA GLN A 382 30.31 -0.10 -45.47
C GLN A 382 29.39 0.33 -44.33
N PHE A 383 28.81 -0.63 -43.64
CA PHE A 383 27.98 -0.34 -42.50
C PHE A 383 28.82 -0.07 -41.25
N LYS A 384 28.54 1.04 -40.56
CA LYS A 384 29.13 1.42 -39.31
C LYS A 384 28.05 1.24 -38.22
N PRO A 385 28.15 0.22 -37.34
CA PRO A 385 27.15 0.00 -36.32
C PRO A 385 27.17 1.10 -35.25
N GLY A 386 25.97 1.51 -34.82
CA GLY A 386 25.79 2.41 -33.71
C GLY A 386 26.01 1.69 -32.35
N ALA A 387 26.05 2.49 -31.29
CA ALA A 387 26.36 1.99 -29.96
C ALA A 387 25.33 0.95 -29.45
N LEU A 388 24.04 1.22 -29.60
CA LEU A 388 22.99 0.29 -29.21
C LEU A 388 23.00 -1.00 -29.99
N LEU A 389 23.19 -0.92 -31.33
CA LEU A 389 23.21 -2.11 -32.16
C LEU A 389 24.37 -3.05 -31.80
N SER A 390 25.50 -2.49 -31.40
CA SER A 390 26.66 -3.25 -30.89
C SER A 390 26.33 -4.01 -29.61
N ILE A 391 25.61 -3.37 -28.67
CA ILE A 391 25.13 -3.99 -27.41
C ILE A 391 24.08 -5.07 -27.70
N VAL A 392 23.16 -4.83 -28.64
CA VAL A 392 22.15 -5.82 -29.09
C VAL A 392 22.85 -7.10 -29.57
N ARG A 393 23.89 -6.95 -30.38
CA ARG A 393 24.67 -8.09 -30.89
C ARG A 393 25.45 -8.81 -29.79
N GLU A 394 25.98 -8.07 -28.80
CA GLU A 394 26.67 -8.65 -27.67
C GLU A 394 25.68 -9.44 -26.80
N ALA A 395 24.51 -8.91 -26.48
CA ALA A 395 23.46 -9.57 -25.75
C ALA A 395 22.96 -10.85 -26.46
N ALA A 396 22.75 -10.79 -27.74
CA ALA A 396 22.34 -11.95 -28.57
C ALA A 396 23.38 -13.10 -28.54
N LYS A 397 24.68 -12.77 -28.40
CA LYS A 397 25.77 -13.76 -28.27
C LYS A 397 25.91 -14.36 -26.88
N ASN A 398 25.29 -13.74 -25.88
CA ASN A 398 25.37 -14.14 -24.48
C ASN A 398 23.96 -14.31 -23.89
N PRO A 399 23.18 -15.28 -24.36
CA PRO A 399 21.75 -15.39 -24.01
C PRO A 399 21.53 -15.71 -22.51
N ASP A 400 22.50 -16.26 -21.82
CA ASP A 400 22.43 -16.62 -20.41
C ASP A 400 22.63 -15.42 -19.45
N LYS A 401 22.96 -14.23 -19.99
CA LYS A 401 23.20 -13.03 -19.20
C LYS A 401 22.20 -11.94 -19.51
N HIS A 402 21.74 -11.26 -18.48
CA HIS A 402 20.92 -10.06 -18.64
C HIS A 402 21.79 -8.85 -18.98
N PHE A 403 21.36 -8.08 -19.98
CA PHE A 403 22.01 -6.85 -20.42
C PHE A 403 21.11 -5.65 -20.16
N VAL A 404 21.71 -4.57 -19.68
CA VAL A 404 21.04 -3.28 -19.53
C VAL A 404 21.78 -2.22 -20.33
N CYS A 405 21.08 -1.57 -21.26
CA CYS A 405 21.57 -0.40 -21.99
C CYS A 405 20.97 0.86 -21.40
N ILE A 406 21.79 1.72 -20.79
CA ILE A 406 21.36 3.01 -20.25
C ILE A 406 21.58 4.08 -21.34
N LEU A 407 20.50 4.76 -21.72
CA LEU A 407 20.53 6.00 -22.51
C LEU A 407 20.54 7.16 -21.52
N ASP A 408 21.73 7.70 -21.24
CA ASP A 408 21.88 8.74 -20.22
C ASP A 408 21.49 10.10 -20.78
N GLU A 409 20.69 10.84 -20.00
CA GLU A 409 20.04 12.10 -20.42
C GLU A 409 19.26 11.97 -21.73
N MET A 410 18.41 10.97 -21.80
CA MET A 410 17.70 10.54 -23.02
C MET A 410 16.96 11.70 -23.74
N ASN A 411 16.53 12.71 -23.01
CA ASN A 411 15.78 13.85 -23.53
C ASN A 411 16.64 15.06 -23.96
N LEU A 412 17.97 14.95 -24.00
CA LEU A 412 18.84 15.96 -24.58
C LEU A 412 18.62 16.11 -26.10
N ALA A 413 18.19 15.05 -26.78
CA ALA A 413 17.74 15.06 -28.16
C ALA A 413 16.29 14.59 -28.22
N ARG A 414 15.63 14.82 -29.38
CA ARG A 414 14.24 14.37 -29.56
C ARG A 414 14.16 12.85 -29.72
N VAL A 415 13.70 12.17 -28.70
CA VAL A 415 13.63 10.71 -28.62
C VAL A 415 12.83 10.09 -29.77
N GLU A 416 11.72 10.70 -30.15
CA GLU A 416 10.88 10.25 -31.25
C GLU A 416 11.57 10.31 -32.63
N HIS A 417 12.75 10.96 -32.75
CA HIS A 417 13.53 11.02 -33.96
C HIS A 417 14.65 9.98 -33.95
N TYR A 418 15.60 10.10 -33.01
CA TYR A 418 16.76 9.21 -33.00
C TYR A 418 16.45 7.78 -32.53
N PHE A 419 15.30 7.56 -31.87
CA PHE A 419 14.94 6.27 -31.29
C PHE A 419 13.68 5.67 -31.93
N ALA A 420 13.20 6.19 -33.05
CA ALA A 420 11.93 5.83 -33.69
C ALA A 420 11.82 4.35 -34.03
N GLU A 421 12.86 3.78 -34.66
CA GLU A 421 12.91 2.37 -35.07
C GLU A 421 12.89 1.45 -33.84
N VAL A 422 13.69 1.75 -32.82
CA VAL A 422 13.73 0.96 -31.60
C VAL A 422 12.38 1.02 -30.87
N LEU A 423 11.75 2.20 -30.75
CA LEU A 423 10.40 2.35 -30.21
C LEU A 423 9.37 1.49 -30.93
N SER A 424 9.49 1.38 -32.28
CA SER A 424 8.61 0.51 -33.04
C SER A 424 8.85 -0.96 -32.73
N GLN A 425 10.10 -1.38 -32.61
CA GLN A 425 10.46 -2.76 -32.35
C GLN A 425 10.22 -3.22 -30.92
N VAL A 426 10.33 -2.36 -29.93
CA VAL A 426 9.91 -2.65 -28.54
C VAL A 426 8.44 -3.07 -28.47
N GLU A 427 7.61 -2.64 -29.41
CA GLU A 427 6.19 -3.01 -29.48
C GLU A 427 5.91 -4.23 -30.35
N ASN A 428 6.71 -4.40 -31.41
CA ASN A 428 6.52 -5.48 -32.35
C ASN A 428 7.31 -6.74 -31.94
N ARG A 429 7.04 -7.21 -30.71
CA ARG A 429 7.68 -8.42 -30.18
C ARG A 429 6.78 -9.63 -30.35
N HIS A 430 7.40 -10.78 -30.52
CA HIS A 430 6.74 -12.07 -30.65
C HIS A 430 7.55 -13.14 -29.90
N HIS A 431 6.93 -14.25 -29.59
CA HIS A 431 7.56 -15.35 -28.87
C HIS A 431 8.63 -16.01 -29.71
N ASP A 432 9.82 -16.24 -29.18
CA ASP A 432 10.97 -16.83 -29.86
C ASP A 432 10.96 -18.36 -29.90
N GLY A 433 9.99 -19.00 -29.23
CA GLY A 433 9.90 -20.45 -29.09
C GLY A 433 10.69 -21.03 -27.90
N THR A 434 11.51 -20.22 -27.22
CA THR A 434 12.38 -20.66 -26.08
C THR A 434 11.97 -20.07 -24.73
N GLY A 435 10.85 -19.33 -24.68
CA GLY A 435 10.34 -18.68 -23.47
C GLY A 435 10.60 -17.17 -23.43
N GLY A 436 11.36 -16.63 -24.39
CA GLY A 436 11.61 -15.21 -24.54
C GLY A 436 10.76 -14.53 -25.62
N PHE A 437 10.89 -13.21 -25.72
CA PHE A 437 10.22 -12.38 -26.73
C PHE A 437 11.23 -11.53 -27.48
N ILE A 438 11.32 -11.71 -28.78
CA ILE A 438 12.19 -10.97 -29.71
C ILE A 438 11.39 -10.00 -30.54
N SER A 439 12.06 -8.97 -31.08
CA SER A 439 11.46 -8.03 -32.01
C SER A 439 11.62 -8.48 -33.47
N GLY A 440 11.09 -7.71 -34.43
CA GLY A 440 11.54 -7.71 -35.81
C GLY A 440 12.94 -7.09 -35.94
N PRO A 441 13.53 -7.10 -37.16
CA PRO A 441 14.83 -6.50 -37.43
C PRO A 441 14.85 -5.00 -37.07
N LEU A 442 15.97 -4.56 -36.47
CA LEU A 442 16.17 -3.14 -36.07
C LEU A 442 16.56 -2.28 -37.27
N ILE A 443 17.15 -2.86 -38.29
CA ILE A 443 17.55 -2.18 -39.51
C ILE A 443 16.69 -2.70 -40.65
N SER A 444 16.06 -1.78 -41.38
CA SER A 444 15.19 -2.08 -42.51
C SER A 444 15.91 -1.93 -43.87
N GLN A 445 17.18 -1.52 -43.88
CA GLN A 445 17.95 -1.32 -45.11
C GLN A 445 18.61 -2.61 -45.59
N ASP A 446 18.63 -2.81 -46.89
CA ASP A 446 19.43 -3.86 -47.52
C ASP A 446 20.91 -3.50 -47.39
N LEU A 447 21.62 -4.28 -46.59
CA LEU A 447 23.06 -4.15 -46.41
C LEU A 447 23.82 -5.02 -47.39
N LYS A 448 25.09 -4.66 -47.69
CA LYS A 448 25.98 -5.51 -48.45
C LYS A 448 26.14 -6.88 -47.78
N GLU A 449 26.47 -7.91 -48.55
CA GLU A 449 26.63 -9.29 -48.08
C GLU A 449 27.62 -9.38 -46.89
N GLU A 450 28.70 -8.59 -46.91
CA GLU A 450 29.72 -8.51 -45.86
C GLU A 450 29.14 -7.97 -44.52
N ASP A 451 28.11 -7.12 -44.59
CA ASP A 451 27.44 -6.47 -43.45
C ASP A 451 26.10 -7.12 -43.12
N ALA A 452 25.67 -8.17 -43.83
CA ALA A 452 24.36 -8.82 -43.64
C ALA A 452 24.05 -9.24 -42.20
N GLN A 453 25.08 -9.57 -41.43
CA GLN A 453 24.97 -9.88 -39.98
C GLN A 453 24.36 -8.75 -39.12
N TRP A 454 24.47 -7.49 -39.56
CA TRP A 454 23.91 -6.35 -38.85
C TRP A 454 22.42 -6.15 -39.19
N GLY A 455 22.04 -6.44 -40.44
CA GLY A 455 20.63 -6.34 -40.85
C GLY A 455 19.70 -7.36 -40.20
N GLN A 456 20.24 -8.44 -39.64
CA GLN A 456 19.47 -9.49 -38.95
C GLN A 456 19.33 -9.26 -37.43
N GLN A 457 19.90 -8.16 -36.88
CA GLN A 457 19.85 -7.91 -35.47
C GLN A 457 18.42 -7.54 -35.01
N VAL A 458 17.94 -8.22 -33.96
CA VAL A 458 16.65 -8.03 -33.34
C VAL A 458 16.87 -7.67 -31.87
N LEU A 459 15.92 -7.06 -31.21
CA LEU A 459 15.99 -6.90 -29.76
C LEU A 459 15.87 -8.27 -29.09
N PRO A 460 16.92 -8.77 -28.43
CA PRO A 460 16.88 -10.08 -27.81
C PRO A 460 16.13 -10.01 -26.47
N PRO A 461 15.62 -11.15 -25.94
CA PRO A 461 14.81 -11.18 -24.71
C PRO A 461 15.59 -10.77 -23.47
N ASN A 462 16.91 -10.93 -23.48
CA ASN A 462 17.82 -10.64 -22.36
C ASN A 462 18.36 -9.20 -22.34
N LEU A 463 17.85 -8.30 -23.19
CA LEU A 463 18.26 -6.88 -23.22
C LEU A 463 17.13 -5.97 -22.74
N ALA A 464 17.42 -5.18 -21.71
CA ALA A 464 16.58 -4.07 -21.25
C ALA A 464 17.20 -2.72 -21.65
N ILE A 465 16.35 -1.75 -21.97
CA ILE A 465 16.73 -0.37 -22.27
C ILE A 465 16.22 0.53 -21.17
N VAL A 466 17.07 1.39 -20.63
CA VAL A 466 16.74 2.33 -19.55
C VAL A 466 17.14 3.73 -19.96
N GLY A 467 16.16 4.62 -20.11
CA GLY A 467 16.42 6.05 -20.31
C GLY A 467 16.54 6.77 -18.99
N THR A 468 17.49 7.69 -18.81
CA THR A 468 17.50 8.61 -17.68
C THR A 468 17.13 10.02 -18.12
N VAL A 469 16.47 10.78 -17.22
CA VAL A 469 15.95 12.12 -17.52
C VAL A 469 16.13 13.02 -16.31
N ASN A 470 16.71 14.19 -16.53
CA ASN A 470 16.75 15.27 -15.55
C ASN A 470 15.51 16.15 -15.72
N MET A 471 14.72 16.31 -14.62
CA MET A 471 13.47 17.09 -14.65
C MET A 471 13.73 18.60 -14.50
N ASP A 472 14.91 18.96 -14.04
CA ASP A 472 15.38 20.31 -13.71
C ASP A 472 16.10 21.03 -14.86
N GLU A 473 16.29 20.36 -16.00
CA GLU A 473 17.02 20.92 -17.14
C GLU A 473 16.09 21.24 -18.33
N SER A 474 16.45 22.25 -19.10
CA SER A 474 15.77 22.64 -20.36
C SER A 474 16.02 21.64 -21.48
N ALA A 475 15.38 20.49 -21.39
CA ALA A 475 15.47 19.42 -22.36
C ALA A 475 14.14 19.22 -23.10
N TYR A 476 14.14 18.37 -24.13
CA TYR A 476 12.90 18.08 -24.87
C TYR A 476 11.92 17.29 -24.02
N GLY A 477 10.65 17.72 -24.02
CA GLY A 477 9.57 16.94 -23.42
C GLY A 477 9.30 15.66 -24.23
N PHE A 478 8.88 14.61 -23.55
CA PHE A 478 8.51 13.36 -24.24
C PHE A 478 7.16 13.48 -24.94
N SER A 479 7.12 12.97 -26.17
CA SER A 479 5.86 12.75 -26.85
C SER A 479 5.08 11.56 -26.24
N ARG A 480 3.76 11.56 -26.40
CA ARG A 480 2.92 10.42 -25.96
C ARG A 480 3.38 9.09 -26.57
N LYS A 481 3.96 9.11 -27.79
CA LYS A 481 4.49 7.91 -28.45
C LYS A 481 5.61 7.23 -27.67
N VAL A 482 6.44 7.99 -26.95
CA VAL A 482 7.50 7.47 -26.08
C VAL A 482 6.91 6.98 -24.77
N LEU A 483 6.07 7.79 -24.11
CA LEU A 483 5.48 7.48 -22.80
C LEU A 483 4.57 6.24 -22.83
N ASP A 484 3.85 6.02 -23.92
CA ASP A 484 3.02 4.83 -24.12
C ASP A 484 3.86 3.54 -24.18
N ARG A 485 5.16 3.66 -24.51
CA ARG A 485 6.06 2.52 -24.72
C ARG A 485 6.97 2.22 -23.54
N ALA A 486 7.09 3.12 -22.57
CA ALA A 486 7.92 2.98 -21.38
C ALA A 486 7.10 2.94 -20.10
N PHE A 487 7.66 2.38 -19.04
CA PHE A 487 7.29 2.72 -17.67
C PHE A 487 8.17 3.86 -17.20
N THR A 488 7.58 4.84 -16.50
CA THR A 488 8.31 6.02 -16.04
C THR A 488 8.38 6.03 -14.52
N LEU A 489 9.56 5.77 -13.95
CA LEU A 489 9.80 5.83 -12.51
C LEU A 489 10.34 7.20 -12.11
N GLU A 490 9.77 7.77 -11.05
CA GLU A 490 10.21 9.04 -10.49
C GLU A 490 11.17 8.84 -9.32
N PHE A 491 12.29 9.60 -9.34
CA PHE A 491 13.33 9.66 -8.31
C PHE A 491 13.40 11.08 -7.77
N SER A 492 12.45 11.44 -6.92
CA SER A 492 12.36 12.77 -6.30
C SER A 492 12.49 12.72 -4.77
N GLU A 493 12.57 11.54 -4.18
CA GLU A 493 12.76 11.35 -2.74
C GLU A 493 14.27 11.42 -2.44
N ILE A 494 14.68 12.43 -1.64
CA ILE A 494 16.09 12.70 -1.32
C ILE A 494 16.25 12.72 0.19
N HIS A 495 17.14 11.89 0.70
CA HIS A 495 17.48 11.78 2.13
C HIS A 495 18.91 12.25 2.37
N LEU A 496 19.11 13.57 2.49
CA LEU A 496 20.45 14.17 2.65
C LEU A 496 21.12 13.83 3.99
N GLU A 497 20.34 13.36 4.96
CA GLU A 497 20.83 12.98 6.29
C GLU A 497 21.53 11.61 6.30
N SER A 498 21.31 10.78 5.27
CA SER A 498 21.87 9.42 5.17
C SER A 498 23.27 9.46 4.55
N TRP A 499 24.30 9.74 5.35
CA TRP A 499 25.70 9.79 4.88
C TRP A 499 26.61 8.76 5.58
N GLU A 500 26.24 8.29 6.76
CA GLU A 500 26.96 7.25 7.48
C GLU A 500 26.51 5.86 7.02
N ASN A 501 27.42 5.10 6.44
CA ASN A 501 27.18 3.69 6.18
C ASN A 501 27.92 2.87 7.24
N GLU A 502 27.19 2.10 8.04
CA GLU A 502 27.77 0.99 8.74
C GLU A 502 28.37 0.06 7.68
N SER A 503 29.66 -0.25 7.81
CA SER A 503 30.38 -1.16 6.90
C SER A 503 29.78 -2.57 7.01
N ALA A 504 28.67 -2.81 6.32
CA ALA A 504 28.11 -4.14 6.17
C ALA A 504 29.03 -4.96 5.25
N GLU A 505 29.31 -6.20 5.62
CA GLU A 505 29.96 -7.14 4.71
C GLU A 505 29.12 -7.19 3.42
N THR A 506 29.76 -7.02 2.27
CA THR A 506 29.06 -7.13 0.98
C THR A 506 28.52 -8.55 0.85
N PRO A 507 27.20 -8.73 0.80
CA PRO A 507 26.63 -10.05 0.62
C PRO A 507 27.10 -10.65 -0.72
N ASP A 508 27.19 -11.97 -0.78
CA ASP A 508 27.55 -12.70 -2.01
C ASP A 508 26.67 -12.27 -3.19
N ILE A 509 27.29 -12.17 -4.37
CA ILE A 509 26.59 -11.82 -5.61
C ILE A 509 25.46 -12.84 -5.82
N ASN A 510 24.22 -12.39 -5.85
CA ASN A 510 23.05 -13.22 -6.07
C ASN A 510 22.73 -13.28 -7.57
N ILE A 511 23.38 -14.19 -8.30
CA ILE A 511 23.19 -14.35 -9.74
C ILE A 511 21.73 -14.75 -10.02
N TRP A 512 21.05 -13.93 -10.79
CA TRP A 512 19.69 -14.22 -11.23
C TRP A 512 19.71 -14.96 -12.57
N PRO A 513 18.99 -16.10 -12.70
CA PRO A 513 18.70 -16.66 -14.01
C PRO A 513 18.09 -15.62 -14.94
N VAL A 514 18.51 -15.60 -16.20
CA VAL A 514 18.08 -14.57 -17.17
C VAL A 514 16.58 -14.58 -17.40
N GLU A 515 15.94 -15.75 -17.29
CA GLU A 515 14.49 -15.95 -17.46
C GLU A 515 13.66 -15.17 -16.44
N LEU A 516 14.24 -14.82 -15.28
CA LEU A 516 13.56 -13.97 -14.30
C LEU A 516 13.31 -12.54 -14.80
N TRP A 517 14.01 -12.11 -15.82
CA TRP A 517 13.83 -10.79 -16.45
C TRP A 517 12.84 -10.82 -17.62
N PHE A 518 12.40 -12.02 -18.04
CA PHE A 518 11.48 -12.15 -19.15
C PHE A 518 10.04 -11.80 -18.72
N PRO A 519 9.29 -11.10 -19.56
CA PRO A 519 7.87 -10.89 -19.31
C PRO A 519 7.09 -12.21 -19.42
N ARG A 520 6.07 -12.36 -18.59
CA ARG A 520 5.16 -13.52 -18.66
C ARG A 520 4.36 -13.56 -19.97
N ALA A 521 4.06 -12.39 -20.53
CA ALA A 521 3.38 -12.22 -21.79
C ALA A 521 3.58 -10.78 -22.32
N ILE A 522 3.29 -10.56 -23.60
CA ILE A 522 3.26 -9.22 -24.20
C ILE A 522 1.92 -8.53 -23.96
N ASN A 523 0.84 -9.31 -23.88
CA ASN A 523 -0.52 -8.86 -23.63
C ASN A 523 -1.28 -9.92 -22.83
N LEU A 524 -2.45 -9.56 -22.32
CA LEU A 524 -3.25 -10.46 -21.46
C LEU A 524 -3.70 -11.75 -22.18
N ASN A 525 -3.91 -11.69 -23.50
CA ASN A 525 -4.32 -12.88 -24.26
C ASN A 525 -3.19 -13.92 -24.40
N GLY A 526 -1.95 -13.52 -24.21
CA GLY A 526 -0.78 -14.39 -24.26
C GLY A 526 -0.44 -15.06 -22.93
N LEU A 527 -1.14 -14.72 -21.85
CA LEU A 527 -0.94 -15.35 -20.54
C LEU A 527 -1.39 -16.81 -20.59
N GLN A 528 -0.51 -17.71 -20.12
CA GLN A 528 -0.79 -19.13 -19.97
C GLN A 528 -0.89 -19.44 -18.47
N GLU A 529 -1.74 -20.44 -18.12
CA GLU A 529 -1.87 -20.97 -16.75
C GLU A 529 -2.16 -19.90 -15.68
N ILE A 530 -3.22 -19.12 -15.84
CA ILE A 530 -3.65 -18.06 -14.91
C ILE A 530 -4.43 -18.69 -13.75
N THR A 531 -4.03 -18.40 -12.49
CA THR A 531 -4.80 -18.80 -11.30
C THR A 531 -6.08 -17.98 -11.14
N ALA A 532 -6.99 -18.42 -10.27
CA ALA A 532 -8.22 -17.69 -9.99
C ALA A 532 -7.94 -16.33 -9.35
N GLU A 533 -6.94 -16.26 -8.46
CA GLU A 533 -6.49 -15.03 -7.78
C GLU A 533 -5.89 -14.05 -8.79
N GLU A 534 -5.03 -14.52 -9.69
CA GLU A 534 -4.45 -13.69 -10.75
C GLU A 534 -5.52 -13.12 -11.70
N LYS A 535 -6.52 -13.95 -12.04
CA LYS A 535 -7.66 -13.51 -12.86
C LYS A 535 -8.44 -12.41 -12.15
N GLN A 536 -8.75 -12.60 -10.86
CA GLN A 536 -9.42 -11.59 -10.06
C GLN A 536 -8.61 -10.28 -10.02
N LYS A 537 -7.29 -10.36 -9.81
CA LYS A 537 -6.40 -9.19 -9.81
C LYS A 537 -6.42 -8.44 -11.14
N ILE A 538 -6.39 -9.16 -12.26
CA ILE A 538 -6.52 -8.56 -13.60
C ILE A 538 -7.86 -7.83 -13.74
N GLU A 539 -8.96 -8.45 -13.31
CA GLU A 539 -10.30 -7.86 -13.37
C GLU A 539 -10.42 -6.60 -12.51
N GLU A 540 -9.82 -6.59 -11.31
CA GLU A 540 -9.72 -5.41 -10.43
C GLU A 540 -8.95 -4.26 -11.11
N VAL A 541 -7.78 -4.55 -11.69
CA VAL A 541 -6.98 -3.56 -12.41
C VAL A 541 -7.75 -2.98 -13.59
N ILE A 542 -8.45 -3.81 -14.36
CA ILE A 542 -9.26 -3.37 -15.50
C ILE A 542 -10.40 -2.47 -15.05
N ALA A 543 -11.08 -2.81 -13.95
CA ALA A 543 -12.17 -2.00 -13.38
C ALA A 543 -11.65 -0.60 -13.00
N ILE A 544 -10.52 -0.52 -12.30
CA ILE A 544 -9.90 0.73 -11.88
C ILE A 544 -9.45 1.57 -13.08
N LEU A 545 -8.82 0.95 -14.08
CA LEU A 545 -8.44 1.65 -15.31
C LEU A 545 -9.65 2.14 -16.11
N THR A 546 -10.79 1.45 -16.02
CA THR A 546 -12.04 1.89 -16.63
C THR A 546 -12.59 3.14 -15.93
N GLU A 547 -12.55 3.19 -14.59
CA GLU A 547 -12.90 4.39 -13.83
C GLU A 547 -12.03 5.59 -14.24
N VAL A 548 -10.71 5.41 -14.23
CA VAL A 548 -9.74 6.45 -14.63
C VAL A 548 -9.98 6.90 -16.08
N ASN A 549 -10.20 5.96 -16.98
CA ASN A 549 -10.39 6.24 -18.41
C ASN A 549 -11.67 7.04 -18.69
N SER A 550 -12.73 6.85 -17.87
CA SER A 550 -13.96 7.64 -17.94
C SER A 550 -13.74 9.14 -17.67
N VAL A 551 -12.72 9.45 -16.86
CA VAL A 551 -12.29 10.83 -16.62
C VAL A 551 -11.39 11.35 -17.76
N LEU A 552 -10.40 10.55 -18.16
CA LEU A 552 -9.40 10.94 -19.15
C LEU A 552 -10.01 11.25 -20.53
N ILE A 553 -11.09 10.59 -20.93
CA ILE A 553 -11.75 10.78 -22.21
C ILE A 553 -12.23 12.23 -22.42
N GLN A 554 -12.52 12.95 -21.34
CA GLN A 554 -13.00 14.34 -21.39
C GLN A 554 -11.97 15.32 -21.99
N ALA A 555 -10.68 14.95 -21.92
CA ALA A 555 -9.59 15.72 -22.52
C ALA A 555 -8.90 14.96 -23.67
N GLN A 556 -9.49 13.88 -24.19
CA GLN A 556 -8.91 13.01 -25.20
C GLN A 556 -7.55 12.42 -24.78
N LEU A 557 -7.43 12.07 -23.47
CA LEU A 557 -6.26 11.50 -22.84
C LEU A 557 -6.41 9.99 -22.56
N GLN A 558 -7.53 9.38 -22.98
CA GLN A 558 -7.85 7.99 -22.70
C GLN A 558 -6.71 7.05 -23.09
N VAL A 559 -6.53 5.98 -22.33
CA VAL A 559 -5.57 4.94 -22.58
C VAL A 559 -6.20 3.79 -23.38
N GLY A 560 -5.39 3.10 -24.18
CA GLY A 560 -5.82 1.96 -24.98
C GLY A 560 -5.48 0.62 -24.33
N TYR A 561 -5.80 -0.47 -25.05
CA TYR A 561 -5.61 -1.86 -24.62
C TYR A 561 -4.17 -2.18 -24.20
N ARG A 562 -3.17 -1.61 -24.86
CA ARG A 562 -1.75 -1.79 -24.50
C ARG A 562 -1.45 -1.36 -23.05
N VAL A 563 -1.85 -0.15 -22.68
CA VAL A 563 -1.61 0.37 -21.32
C VAL A 563 -2.37 -0.48 -20.30
N ARG A 564 -3.60 -0.91 -20.62
CA ARG A 564 -4.37 -1.85 -19.79
C ARG A 564 -3.58 -3.13 -19.52
N ASP A 565 -3.09 -3.75 -20.59
CA ASP A 565 -2.38 -5.03 -20.51
C ASP A 565 -1.05 -4.89 -19.75
N GLU A 566 -0.28 -3.82 -20.02
CA GLU A 566 0.97 -3.54 -19.32
C GLU A 566 0.77 -3.26 -17.83
N VAL A 567 -0.27 -2.50 -17.44
CA VAL A 567 -0.57 -2.25 -16.02
C VAL A 567 -1.01 -3.52 -15.32
N ALA A 568 -1.82 -4.37 -15.96
CA ALA A 568 -2.24 -5.64 -15.38
C ALA A 568 -1.06 -6.62 -15.24
N LEU A 569 -0.20 -6.74 -16.24
CA LEU A 569 1.02 -7.56 -16.17
C LEU A 569 2.00 -7.05 -15.11
N PHE A 570 2.16 -5.73 -14.99
CA PHE A 570 2.95 -5.12 -13.93
C PHE A 570 2.40 -5.50 -12.55
N ALA A 571 1.08 -5.43 -12.35
CA ALA A 571 0.46 -5.82 -11.09
C ALA A 571 0.72 -7.29 -10.73
N LEU A 572 0.71 -8.21 -11.72
CA LEU A 572 1.04 -9.62 -11.50
C LEU A 572 2.52 -9.81 -11.11
N HIS A 573 3.45 -9.13 -11.79
CA HIS A 573 4.88 -9.20 -11.42
C HIS A 573 5.16 -8.55 -10.07
N ALA A 574 4.46 -7.48 -9.72
CA ALA A 574 4.57 -6.81 -8.43
C ALA A 574 4.04 -7.68 -7.27
N GLU A 575 3.00 -8.49 -7.50
CA GLU A 575 2.47 -9.39 -6.48
C GLU A 575 3.50 -10.45 -6.06
N GLU A 576 4.36 -10.91 -6.97
CA GLU A 576 5.44 -11.86 -6.69
C GLU A 576 6.50 -11.30 -5.71
N ILE A 577 6.60 -9.98 -5.57
CA ILE A 577 7.58 -9.25 -4.75
C ILE A 577 6.91 -8.17 -3.90
N ILE A 578 5.67 -8.41 -3.48
CA ILE A 578 4.82 -7.38 -2.85
C ILE A 578 5.38 -6.83 -1.54
N SER A 579 6.12 -7.64 -0.76
CA SER A 579 6.77 -7.20 0.49
C SER A 579 7.80 -6.11 0.27
N SER A 580 8.39 -6.03 -0.93
CA SER A 580 9.38 -5.01 -1.30
C SER A 580 8.76 -3.68 -1.75
N PHE A 581 7.42 -3.60 -1.90
CA PHE A 581 6.72 -2.35 -2.20
C PHE A 581 6.47 -1.52 -0.94
N VAL A 582 7.52 -1.26 -0.20
CA VAL A 582 7.51 -0.48 1.05
C VAL A 582 8.50 0.68 0.96
N ASN A 583 8.26 1.75 1.73
CA ASN A 583 9.30 2.74 1.98
C ASN A 583 10.21 2.28 3.14
N ARG A 584 11.23 3.07 3.46
CA ARG A 584 12.15 2.78 4.58
C ARG A 584 11.48 2.78 5.95
N ASP A 585 10.37 3.50 6.10
CA ASP A 585 9.58 3.54 7.33
C ASP A 585 8.65 2.32 7.46
N GLY A 586 8.68 1.39 6.49
CA GLY A 586 7.84 0.19 6.46
C GLY A 586 6.41 0.46 5.97
N ILE A 587 6.11 1.63 5.42
CA ILE A 587 4.81 1.94 4.82
C ILE A 587 4.70 1.22 3.48
N GLN A 588 3.74 0.32 3.37
CA GLN A 588 3.48 -0.43 2.14
C GLN A 588 2.73 0.42 1.11
N PHE A 589 3.19 0.39 -0.13
CA PHE A 589 2.52 1.02 -1.27
C PHE A 589 1.79 -0.02 -2.11
N ASN A 590 0.58 0.35 -2.56
CA ASN A 590 -0.12 -0.44 -3.55
C ASN A 590 0.61 -0.34 -4.91
N PRO A 591 1.06 -1.45 -5.53
CA PRO A 591 1.72 -1.41 -6.83
C PRO A 591 0.89 -0.73 -7.92
N LEU A 592 -0.43 -0.80 -7.83
CA LEU A 592 -1.31 -0.14 -8.79
C LEU A 592 -1.25 1.39 -8.69
N ASP A 593 -1.08 1.95 -7.48
CA ASP A 593 -0.85 3.39 -7.29
C ASP A 593 0.41 3.86 -8.02
N LEU A 594 1.50 3.08 -7.91
CA LEU A 594 2.73 3.33 -8.67
C LEU A 594 2.53 3.16 -10.18
N ALA A 595 1.79 2.14 -10.61
CA ALA A 595 1.49 1.94 -12.04
C ALA A 595 0.70 3.10 -12.64
N LEU A 596 -0.23 3.70 -11.89
CA LEU A 596 -0.95 4.91 -12.29
C LEU A 596 0.02 6.10 -12.46
N GLN A 597 0.95 6.29 -11.53
CA GLN A 597 2.01 7.30 -11.67
C GLN A 597 2.90 7.03 -12.89
N MET A 598 3.29 5.80 -13.13
CA MET A 598 4.24 5.46 -14.21
C MET A 598 3.64 5.48 -15.60
N LYS A 599 2.34 5.18 -15.77
CA LYS A 599 1.73 4.98 -17.09
C LYS A 599 0.63 5.99 -17.44
N ILE A 600 -0.03 6.57 -16.43
CA ILE A 600 -1.18 7.45 -16.65
C ILE A 600 -0.81 8.92 -16.48
N LEU A 601 -0.27 9.30 -15.33
CA LEU A 601 0.00 10.70 -15.02
C LEU A 601 1.00 11.37 -15.98
N PRO A 602 2.07 10.72 -16.46
CA PRO A 602 3.03 11.35 -17.37
C PRO A 602 2.43 11.83 -18.71
N ARG A 603 1.25 11.32 -19.08
CA ARG A 603 0.53 11.68 -20.32
C ARG A 603 -0.32 12.95 -20.16
N ILE A 604 -0.55 13.39 -18.93
CA ILE A 604 -1.39 14.56 -18.62
C ILE A 604 -0.52 15.82 -18.70
N ILE A 605 -0.62 16.50 -19.81
CA ILE A 605 0.16 17.72 -20.10
C ILE A 605 -0.76 18.77 -20.68
N GLY A 606 -0.67 20.01 -20.24
CA GLY A 606 -1.37 21.16 -20.79
C GLY A 606 -2.03 22.05 -19.75
N GLY A 607 -2.68 23.14 -20.22
CA GLY A 607 -3.40 24.12 -19.39
C GLY A 607 -4.84 24.34 -19.83
N SER A 608 -5.35 23.56 -20.80
CA SER A 608 -6.70 23.74 -21.30
C SER A 608 -7.78 23.39 -20.28
N THR A 609 -8.96 23.97 -20.39
CA THR A 609 -10.09 23.69 -19.50
C THR A 609 -10.42 22.19 -19.35
N PRO A 610 -10.40 21.36 -20.43
CA PRO A 610 -10.58 19.92 -20.28
C PRO A 610 -9.48 19.25 -19.43
N VAL A 611 -8.20 19.64 -19.61
CA VAL A 611 -7.08 19.09 -18.82
C VAL A 611 -7.24 19.47 -17.34
N ARG A 612 -7.60 20.74 -17.06
CA ARG A 612 -7.86 21.21 -15.69
C ARG A 612 -8.96 20.39 -15.02
N LYS A 613 -10.06 20.16 -15.73
CA LYS A 613 -11.17 19.33 -15.23
C LYS A 613 -10.73 17.88 -14.96
N VAL A 614 -9.93 17.29 -15.84
CA VAL A 614 -9.40 15.93 -15.68
C VAL A 614 -8.51 15.83 -14.44
N VAL A 615 -7.57 16.77 -14.24
CA VAL A 615 -6.69 16.75 -13.06
C VAL A 615 -7.50 16.87 -11.77
N LEU A 616 -8.49 17.77 -11.72
CA LEU A 616 -9.37 17.96 -10.58
C LEU A 616 -10.18 16.69 -10.26
N GLN A 617 -10.80 16.09 -11.26
CA GLN A 617 -11.61 14.89 -11.08
C GLN A 617 -10.76 13.67 -10.68
N LEU A 618 -9.55 13.52 -11.26
CA LEU A 618 -8.62 12.47 -10.85
C LEU A 618 -8.12 12.67 -9.41
N LEU A 619 -7.93 13.92 -8.96
CA LEU A 619 -7.59 14.21 -7.57
C LEU A 619 -8.69 13.74 -6.63
N GLY A 620 -9.95 14.10 -6.89
CA GLY A 620 -11.09 13.62 -6.11
C GLY A 620 -11.21 12.11 -6.10
N TRP A 621 -11.02 11.49 -7.25
CA TRP A 621 -11.03 10.03 -7.40
C TRP A 621 -9.88 9.35 -6.62
N ALA A 622 -8.66 9.89 -6.71
CA ALA A 622 -7.50 9.34 -6.01
C ALA A 622 -7.59 9.49 -4.48
N VAL A 623 -8.26 10.52 -3.99
CA VAL A 623 -8.44 10.74 -2.55
C VAL A 623 -9.64 9.98 -1.99
N LYS A 624 -10.82 10.11 -2.61
CA LYS A 624 -12.09 9.64 -2.04
C LYS A 624 -12.82 8.59 -2.90
N GLY A 625 -12.27 8.18 -4.04
CA GLY A 625 -12.97 7.31 -4.99
C GLY A 625 -14.12 8.00 -5.75
N SER A 626 -14.25 9.32 -5.65
CA SER A 626 -15.33 10.11 -6.27
C SER A 626 -14.78 11.11 -7.26
N ASN A 627 -15.32 11.15 -8.48
CA ASN A 627 -14.97 12.13 -9.51
C ASN A 627 -15.59 13.53 -9.25
N SER A 628 -16.31 13.70 -8.15
CA SER A 628 -16.98 14.95 -7.79
C SER A 628 -16.21 15.65 -6.66
N ILE A 629 -15.39 16.61 -7.02
CA ILE A 629 -14.67 17.50 -6.09
C ILE A 629 -14.77 18.94 -6.61
N SER A 630 -14.97 19.89 -5.71
CA SER A 630 -14.93 21.32 -6.05
C SER A 630 -13.48 21.85 -6.08
N GLU A 631 -13.27 22.98 -6.75
CA GLU A 631 -11.96 23.67 -6.73
C GLU A 631 -11.61 24.14 -5.30
N GLU A 632 -12.60 24.51 -4.49
CA GLU A 632 -12.43 24.91 -3.09
C GLU A 632 -11.97 23.72 -2.23
N ASP A 633 -12.58 22.54 -2.39
CA ASP A 633 -12.14 21.34 -1.69
C ASP A 633 -10.73 20.93 -2.08
N ALA A 634 -10.39 21.04 -3.37
CA ALA A 634 -9.02 20.77 -3.85
C ALA A 634 -8.02 21.75 -3.23
N GLN A 635 -8.36 23.04 -3.11
CA GLN A 635 -7.50 24.03 -2.44
C GLN A 635 -7.30 23.70 -0.96
N ILE A 636 -8.36 23.32 -0.25
CA ILE A 636 -8.26 22.90 1.16
C ILE A 636 -7.34 21.67 1.30
N MET A 637 -7.40 20.71 0.38
CA MET A 637 -6.50 19.56 0.37
C MET A 637 -5.05 19.97 0.15
N ILE A 638 -4.79 20.87 -0.78
CA ILE A 638 -3.44 21.38 -1.06
C ILE A 638 -2.91 22.15 0.14
N ASP A 639 -3.70 23.02 0.76
CA ASP A 639 -3.29 23.76 1.96
C ASP A 639 -2.96 22.84 3.14
N LYS A 640 -3.70 21.72 3.27
CA LYS A 640 -3.39 20.69 4.27
C LYS A 640 -2.09 19.96 3.92
N TRP A 641 -1.93 19.56 2.67
CA TRP A 641 -0.74 18.86 2.18
C TRP A 641 0.52 19.73 2.30
N ASP A 642 0.42 21.03 1.97
CA ASP A 642 1.50 22.01 2.11
C ASP A 642 1.95 22.16 3.59
N LYS A 643 0.98 22.26 4.51
CA LYS A 643 1.25 22.31 5.96
C LYS A 643 1.94 21.07 6.52
N THR A 644 1.83 19.94 5.86
CA THR A 644 2.51 18.69 6.24
C THR A 644 3.90 18.53 5.60
N GLY A 645 4.41 19.56 4.91
CA GLY A 645 5.74 19.53 4.28
C GLY A 645 5.76 18.90 2.91
N ARG A 646 4.62 18.81 2.21
CA ARG A 646 4.47 18.27 0.84
C ARG A 646 5.01 16.84 0.69
N PRO A 647 4.57 15.88 1.50
CA PRO A 647 5.05 14.51 1.39
C PRO A 647 4.74 13.91 0.02
N THR A 648 5.54 12.94 -0.41
CA THR A 648 5.37 12.25 -1.70
C THR A 648 4.14 11.35 -1.76
N PHE A 649 3.41 11.21 -0.63
CA PHE A 649 2.15 10.48 -0.54
C PHE A 649 1.19 11.13 0.47
N LEU A 650 -0.11 10.96 0.24
CA LEU A 650 -1.20 11.40 1.13
C LEU A 650 -1.76 10.16 1.85
N ALA A 651 -1.43 9.97 3.12
CA ALA A 651 -1.72 8.74 3.88
C ALA A 651 -3.22 8.36 3.89
N ASP A 652 -4.12 9.36 3.91
CA ASP A 652 -5.58 9.15 3.98
C ASP A 652 -6.24 8.95 2.60
N ALA A 653 -5.47 8.92 1.51
CA ALA A 653 -6.02 8.82 0.16
C ALA A 653 -6.14 7.36 -0.30
N ARG A 654 -7.11 7.07 -1.16
CA ARG A 654 -7.29 5.75 -1.81
C ARG A 654 -6.03 5.35 -2.62
N TYR A 655 -5.42 6.33 -3.29
CA TYR A 655 -4.17 6.21 -4.03
C TYR A 655 -3.20 7.30 -3.56
N PRO A 656 -2.46 7.06 -2.47
CA PRO A 656 -1.70 8.07 -1.76
C PRO A 656 -0.68 8.81 -2.61
N ARG A 657 0.08 8.11 -3.41
CA ARG A 657 1.15 8.68 -4.25
C ARG A 657 0.58 9.42 -5.46
N THR A 658 -0.40 8.82 -6.13
CA THR A 658 -1.14 9.47 -7.23
C THR A 658 -1.82 10.75 -6.76
N ALA A 659 -2.43 10.74 -5.58
CA ALA A 659 -3.08 11.92 -5.00
C ALA A 659 -2.09 13.05 -4.72
N ALA A 660 -0.94 12.77 -4.10
CA ALA A 660 0.09 13.77 -3.83
C ALA A 660 0.62 14.40 -5.13
N ARG A 661 0.85 13.59 -6.17
CA ARG A 661 1.29 14.09 -7.47
C ARG A 661 0.22 14.95 -8.16
N LEU A 662 -1.03 14.57 -8.05
CA LEU A 662 -2.14 15.36 -8.59
C LEU A 662 -2.33 16.69 -7.84
N CYS A 663 -2.06 16.78 -6.53
CA CYS A 663 -2.00 18.03 -5.79
C CYS A 663 -0.96 18.98 -6.41
N LEU A 664 0.25 18.51 -6.66
CA LEU A 664 1.30 19.30 -7.30
C LEU A 664 0.90 19.74 -8.72
N MET A 665 0.31 18.84 -9.50
CA MET A 665 -0.15 19.17 -10.86
C MET A 665 -1.30 20.18 -10.85
N TRP A 666 -2.22 20.09 -9.90
CA TRP A 666 -3.31 21.04 -9.72
C TRP A 666 -2.80 22.41 -9.29
N GLU A 667 -1.90 22.48 -8.30
CA GLU A 667 -1.30 23.74 -7.86
C GLU A 667 -0.64 24.50 -9.03
N ARG A 668 0.10 23.80 -9.89
CA ARG A 668 0.70 24.41 -11.09
C ARG A 668 -0.34 24.91 -12.09
N LEU A 669 -1.44 24.17 -12.28
CA LEU A 669 -2.57 24.65 -13.11
C LEU A 669 -3.18 25.94 -12.61
N ILE A 670 -3.24 26.12 -11.29
CA ILE A 670 -3.78 27.35 -10.69
C ILE A 670 -2.77 28.48 -10.75
N SER A 671 -1.50 28.22 -10.40
CA SER A 671 -0.46 29.26 -10.29
C SER A 671 0.12 29.68 -11.65
N GLU A 672 0.35 28.72 -12.56
CA GLU A 672 1.07 28.91 -13.81
C GLU A 672 0.16 28.76 -15.05
N GLY A 673 -1.07 28.28 -14.89
CA GLY A 673 -1.99 28.02 -15.97
C GLY A 673 -1.64 26.80 -16.84
N PHE A 674 -0.62 26.05 -16.47
CA PHE A 674 -0.11 24.89 -17.19
C PHE A 674 0.37 23.81 -16.22
N THR A 675 0.25 22.56 -16.59
CA THR A 675 0.81 21.45 -15.82
C THR A 675 1.44 20.39 -16.71
N SER A 676 2.44 19.74 -16.15
CA SER A 676 3.08 18.56 -16.68
C SER A 676 3.50 17.67 -15.52
N TYR A 677 3.56 16.37 -15.74
CA TYR A 677 4.14 15.44 -14.77
C TYR A 677 5.64 15.72 -14.54
N TRP A 678 6.31 16.21 -15.56
CA TRP A 678 7.77 16.37 -15.64
C TRP A 678 8.32 17.67 -15.04
N MET A 679 7.48 18.61 -14.72
CA MET A 679 7.91 19.93 -14.22
C MET A 679 7.86 19.97 -12.70
#